data_d500102f2c96390b339389a37e7d61c9
#
_entry.id   d500102f2c96390b339389a37e7d61c9
#
_cell.length_a   1.000
_cell.length_b   1.000
_cell.length_c   1.000
_cell.angle_alpha   90.00
_cell.angle_beta   90.00
_cell.angle_gamma   90.00
#
_symmetry.space_group_name_H-M   'P 1'
#
loop_
_entity.id
_entity.type
_entity.pdbx_description
1 polymer ?
#
loop_
_entity_poly.entity_id
_entity_poly.type
_entity_poly.pdbx_seq_one_letter_code
_entity_poly.pdbx_strand_id
1 'polypeptide(L)'
;MNLKTTFAVVDIETTGTDTTSEDNRIIQFSCCLVTNNKIIKTYVTDINPQRDVPNRITQLTGISDSRLKKAPTFDQVAAKLYQLLNNTVFVAHNVNFDFPFLNGEFQRVGYPELQIPAIDTVTLSQILLPTLSSYRLQDLSSYFNITHKHPHTADSDALATAKLLTILLNQIQELPQMTLEQIIAVNPPLPQDTMQIFLDADDVNRHRVHTMPLPEHLKISSGLIIRKRKPITIEDISGRQKAKFPKTKKAKAAVLPDHLESRTEQNKMMNLIYNNYADQQDHQAKPLLIEAPTGIGKSLGYCLPFSYLATPQKPVVISTSTTYLQFQLQNQTIPMINDELPFKINSVILKGARHYIDLNKFRNLLFVPDSSSQTAFVKAQILVWLTMTTTGDLDELHLNVEQTPFVWKIQHTGVKWLDPSEPFYEDDFLRYNLRKAKSAEFIIVNHSYLIKNWQFFKSMPVKPYLLIDETQQFAETAIKNNQATIKPLTIMTSVNRILASMNQEHDGSIHEVLVGNITLDSLADQLSGQLGQVKQIITGLIQTMFEKAVRNKQLHKNISFFERLIPINEMKSIIKGNHPTIDRLRRTQEAIDGLITQLNTEINRNVDAFTDQDFSGIYTFFENYNQLSEQLNQMLEILDMDDQSIDQHVTWITINHVKDVNSLSLNQGILKTETYLNENIYDAFEPVTFTGATIFPSRRSRFIYDLLGIDRKHAVVKRLKSDFDPQNQARIYLVSDDDHIFTTNADRYLKKVAENIATIFENEPRQTLVLFNSLQAIEKTYRWLQESGFTATHFVLAQGVHGTAAKISKQFIHHEPAILLGANTFWQGVDFPKNLLENLIVAQLPFDTPADPYNHALYSIERGRGKNPFYSITLPKATLRLRQGIGRLLRTKDDYGTIFILDPRLLTKRYGETILANLRNEIPLVTGSIDDCIFDMVNFFHTHVDFKK
;
A
#
# COMPACT_ATOMS: atom_id res chain seq x y z
N MET A 1 10.85 -3.19 38.42
CA MET A 1 10.67 -1.96 39.20
C MET A 1 9.85 -2.26 40.42
N ASN A 2 10.37 -1.89 41.58
CA ASN A 2 9.61 -2.04 42.80
C ASN A 2 8.32 -1.21 42.73
N LEU A 3 7.23 -1.62 43.35
CA LEU A 3 5.97 -0.87 43.50
C LEU A 3 6.14 0.58 44.02
N LYS A 4 7.35 0.97 44.39
CA LYS A 4 7.72 2.31 44.90
C LYS A 4 8.44 3.19 43.87
N THR A 5 8.63 2.74 42.60
CA THR A 5 9.32 3.54 41.60
C THR A 5 8.48 4.74 41.19
N THR A 6 9.08 5.93 41.30
CA THR A 6 8.44 7.18 40.84
C THR A 6 8.96 7.51 39.43
N PHE A 7 8.04 7.63 38.49
CA PHE A 7 8.31 8.11 37.13
C PHE A 7 8.12 9.63 37.06
N ALA A 8 9.09 10.34 36.53
CA ALA A 8 8.99 11.76 36.21
C ALA A 8 8.70 11.88 34.69
N VAL A 9 7.45 12.06 34.35
CA VAL A 9 7.03 12.23 32.95
C VAL A 9 7.20 13.69 32.59
N VAL A 10 8.17 13.97 31.73
CA VAL A 10 8.63 15.32 31.37
C VAL A 10 8.31 15.62 29.92
N ASP A 11 7.97 16.86 29.68
CA ASP A 11 7.85 17.46 28.37
C ASP A 11 8.41 18.89 28.41
N ILE A 12 9.16 19.30 27.39
CA ILE A 12 9.75 20.62 27.28
C ILE A 12 9.42 21.29 25.96
N GLU A 13 9.12 22.60 26.01
CA GLU A 13 9.07 23.43 24.82
C GLU A 13 10.37 24.26 24.72
N THR A 14 10.85 24.44 23.50
CA THR A 14 12.16 25.03 23.24
C THR A 14 12.12 26.06 22.13
N THR A 15 13.17 26.90 22.03
CA THR A 15 13.31 27.89 20.94
C THR A 15 13.69 27.26 19.59
N GLY A 16 14.05 25.99 19.55
CA GLY A 16 14.40 25.24 18.34
C GLY A 16 14.58 23.75 18.60
N THR A 17 14.58 22.94 17.55
CA THR A 17 14.57 21.46 17.63
C THR A 17 15.96 20.81 17.64
N ASP A 18 17.04 21.56 17.43
CA ASP A 18 18.39 21.04 17.42
C ASP A 18 18.94 20.99 18.86
N THR A 19 19.09 19.77 19.39
CA THR A 19 19.61 19.49 20.73
C THR A 19 21.12 19.77 20.86
N THR A 20 21.84 19.89 19.74
CA THR A 20 23.29 20.15 19.73
C THR A 20 23.62 21.65 19.60
N SER A 21 22.64 22.47 19.28
CA SER A 21 22.82 23.92 19.13
C SER A 21 22.92 24.60 20.48
N GLU A 22 24.06 25.20 20.76
CA GLU A 22 24.27 26.01 21.96
C GLU A 22 23.36 27.26 22.06
N ASP A 23 22.68 27.59 20.97
CA ASP A 23 21.75 28.72 20.91
C ASP A 23 20.33 28.41 21.37
N ASN A 24 19.90 27.13 21.30
CA ASN A 24 18.54 26.76 21.68
C ASN A 24 18.35 26.76 23.20
N ARG A 25 17.16 27.16 23.68
CA ARG A 25 16.81 27.29 25.09
C ARG A 25 15.43 26.71 25.38
N ILE A 26 15.23 26.21 26.63
CA ILE A 26 13.91 25.80 27.12
C ILE A 26 13.07 27.04 27.35
N ILE A 27 11.82 27.03 26.92
CA ILE A 27 10.84 28.10 27.16
C ILE A 27 9.71 27.66 28.10
N GLN A 28 9.44 26.34 28.19
CA GLN A 28 8.52 25.77 29.16
C GLN A 28 8.99 24.39 29.59
N PHE A 29 8.79 24.06 30.84
CA PHE A 29 9.07 22.74 31.45
C PHE A 29 7.85 22.27 32.18
N SER A 30 7.43 21.02 31.93
CA SER A 30 6.38 20.33 32.65
C SER A 30 6.85 18.95 33.13
N CYS A 31 6.44 18.56 34.31
CA CYS A 31 6.72 17.25 34.91
C CYS A 31 5.52 16.71 35.66
N CYS A 32 5.07 15.51 35.32
CA CYS A 32 4.07 14.75 36.07
C CYS A 32 4.75 13.60 36.80
N LEU A 33 4.70 13.59 38.13
CA LEU A 33 5.18 12.47 38.95
C LEU A 33 4.11 11.38 39.01
N VAL A 34 4.48 10.17 38.59
CA VAL A 34 3.60 8.99 38.57
C VAL A 34 4.17 7.92 39.48
N THR A 35 3.38 7.42 40.42
CA THR A 35 3.75 6.31 41.34
C THR A 35 2.54 5.39 41.48
N ASN A 36 2.73 4.07 41.40
CA ASN A 36 1.66 3.07 41.46
C ASN A 36 0.55 3.35 40.41
N ASN A 37 0.93 3.69 39.20
CA ASN A 37 0.02 4.03 38.09
C ASN A 37 -0.93 5.22 38.39
N LYS A 38 -0.57 6.08 39.34
CA LYS A 38 -1.33 7.30 39.68
C LYS A 38 -0.45 8.53 39.61
N ILE A 39 -0.98 9.58 39.01
CA ILE A 39 -0.33 10.89 39.01
C ILE A 39 -0.47 11.47 40.43
N ILE A 40 0.67 11.68 41.12
CA ILE A 40 0.73 12.17 42.50
C ILE A 40 1.02 13.66 42.60
N LYS A 41 1.69 14.23 41.58
CA LYS A 41 2.07 15.65 41.54
C LYS A 41 2.33 16.10 40.12
N THR A 42 1.96 17.33 39.79
CA THR A 42 2.30 18.02 38.55
C THR A 42 3.08 19.28 38.89
N TYR A 43 4.11 19.56 38.11
CA TYR A 43 4.91 20.78 38.20
C TYR A 43 5.05 21.38 36.80
N VAL A 44 4.71 22.65 36.65
CA VAL A 44 4.81 23.38 35.37
C VAL A 44 5.46 24.74 35.62
N THR A 45 6.36 25.15 34.73
CA THR A 45 6.98 26.47 34.77
C THR A 45 7.32 26.95 33.37
N ASP A 46 6.97 28.21 33.10
CA ASP A 46 7.54 28.93 31.97
C ASP A 46 8.98 29.32 32.31
N ILE A 47 9.84 29.39 31.31
CA ILE A 47 11.27 29.72 31.48
C ILE A 47 11.64 30.82 30.48
N ASN A 48 12.29 31.86 30.98
CA ASN A 48 12.78 32.94 30.15
C ASN A 48 14.07 32.51 29.44
N PRO A 49 14.06 32.35 28.10
CA PRO A 49 15.22 31.89 27.37
C PRO A 49 16.31 32.95 27.21
N GLN A 50 16.08 34.18 27.69
CA GLN A 50 16.96 35.34 27.52
C GLN A 50 17.32 35.70 26.07
N ARG A 51 16.40 35.32 25.15
CA ARG A 51 16.46 35.59 23.72
C ARG A 51 15.06 35.63 23.13
N ASP A 52 14.90 36.17 21.93
CA ASP A 52 13.63 36.19 21.23
C ASP A 52 13.20 34.77 20.77
N VAL A 53 11.93 34.46 20.91
CA VAL A 53 11.33 33.20 20.46
C VAL A 53 10.99 33.35 18.98
N PRO A 54 11.43 32.41 18.12
CA PRO A 54 11.08 32.44 16.71
C PRO A 54 9.55 32.41 16.48
N ASN A 55 9.02 33.23 15.57
CA ASN A 55 7.60 33.34 15.29
C ASN A 55 6.92 31.97 15.04
N ARG A 56 7.64 31.05 14.38
CA ARG A 56 7.15 29.68 14.14
C ARG A 56 6.88 28.91 15.44
N ILE A 57 7.75 29.06 16.44
CA ILE A 57 7.60 28.43 17.75
C ILE A 57 6.44 29.06 18.52
N THR A 58 6.33 30.39 18.49
CA THR A 58 5.17 31.08 19.08
C THR A 58 3.84 30.65 18.47
N GLN A 59 3.77 30.44 17.17
CA GLN A 59 2.57 29.93 16.49
C GLN A 59 2.23 28.50 16.89
N LEU A 60 3.27 27.66 17.08
CA LEU A 60 3.10 26.24 17.44
C LEU A 60 2.67 26.04 18.90
N THR A 61 3.35 26.72 19.84
CA THR A 61 3.20 26.52 21.29
C THR A 61 2.21 27.49 21.93
N GLY A 62 1.88 28.61 21.25
CA GLY A 62 1.10 29.71 21.81
C GLY A 62 1.87 30.52 22.88
N ILE A 63 3.17 30.27 23.10
CA ILE A 63 4.00 30.93 24.08
C ILE A 63 4.66 32.17 23.44
N SER A 64 4.32 33.35 23.95
CA SER A 64 4.83 34.62 23.41
C SER A 64 5.99 35.18 24.25
N ASP A 65 6.86 36.01 23.64
CA ASP A 65 7.94 36.71 24.31
C ASP A 65 7.45 37.55 25.49
N SER A 66 6.26 38.16 25.37
CA SER A 66 5.68 38.97 26.47
C SER A 66 5.35 38.15 27.71
N ARG A 67 4.95 36.89 27.52
CA ARG A 67 4.71 35.93 28.62
C ARG A 67 6.03 35.52 29.26
N LEU A 68 7.05 35.20 28.47
CA LEU A 68 8.35 34.70 28.95
C LEU A 68 9.21 35.78 29.61
N LYS A 69 9.08 37.04 29.28
CA LYS A 69 9.82 38.13 29.95
C LYS A 69 9.58 38.22 31.43
N LYS A 70 8.46 37.69 31.94
CA LYS A 70 8.10 37.65 33.35
C LYS A 70 8.44 36.33 34.03
N ALA A 71 8.86 35.35 33.28
CA ALA A 71 9.20 34.02 33.78
C ALA A 71 10.62 34.00 34.38
N PRO A 72 10.90 33.07 35.31
CA PRO A 72 12.26 32.85 35.80
C PRO A 72 13.18 32.33 34.68
N THR A 73 14.46 32.63 34.79
CA THR A 73 15.50 32.04 33.94
C THR A 73 15.81 30.61 34.38
N PHE A 74 16.46 29.80 33.48
CA PHE A 74 16.72 28.38 33.79
C PHE A 74 17.59 28.23 35.05
N ASP A 75 18.62 29.07 35.28
CA ASP A 75 19.48 29.06 36.45
C ASP A 75 18.71 29.26 37.75
N GLN A 76 17.63 30.06 37.75
CA GLN A 76 16.77 30.28 38.90
C GLN A 76 15.91 29.07 39.30
N VAL A 77 15.57 28.22 38.31
CA VAL A 77 14.73 27.04 38.54
C VAL A 77 15.52 25.74 38.57
N ALA A 78 16.75 25.72 38.11
CA ALA A 78 17.59 24.53 37.95
C ALA A 78 17.72 23.69 39.21
N ALA A 79 18.00 24.31 40.35
CA ALA A 79 18.08 23.60 41.65
C ALA A 79 16.82 22.81 41.98
N LYS A 80 15.67 23.42 41.75
CA LYS A 80 14.36 22.80 42.02
C LYS A 80 14.04 21.69 41.03
N LEU A 81 14.33 21.89 39.74
CA LEU A 81 14.13 20.89 38.72
C LEU A 81 15.06 19.69 38.92
N TYR A 82 16.33 19.94 39.23
CA TYR A 82 17.29 18.88 39.52
C TYR A 82 16.88 18.04 40.71
N GLN A 83 16.43 18.67 41.81
CA GLN A 83 15.92 17.97 43.02
C GLN A 83 14.63 17.20 42.72
N LEU A 84 13.73 17.73 41.86
CA LEU A 84 12.48 17.09 41.47
C LEU A 84 12.73 15.79 40.71
N LEU A 85 13.75 15.78 39.85
CA LEU A 85 14.04 14.65 38.93
C LEU A 85 15.01 13.64 39.57
N ASN A 86 15.84 14.07 40.48
CA ASN A 86 16.79 13.18 41.15
C ASN A 86 16.06 12.04 41.88
N ASN A 87 16.56 10.82 41.75
CA ASN A 87 15.95 9.57 42.25
C ASN A 87 14.60 9.18 41.64
N THR A 88 14.30 9.65 40.44
CA THR A 88 13.14 9.21 39.65
C THR A 88 13.60 8.48 38.37
N VAL A 89 12.65 7.90 37.65
CA VAL A 89 12.85 7.42 36.26
C VAL A 89 12.30 8.49 35.33
N PHE A 90 13.16 9.04 34.53
CA PHE A 90 12.76 10.03 33.52
C PHE A 90 11.94 9.37 32.39
N VAL A 91 10.84 9.98 31.99
CA VAL A 91 10.00 9.48 30.88
C VAL A 91 9.62 10.63 29.98
N ALA A 92 9.76 10.44 28.68
CA ALA A 92 9.28 11.40 27.68
C ALA A 92 8.66 10.71 26.45
N HIS A 93 7.92 11.48 25.67
CA HIS A 93 7.43 11.05 24.38
C HIS A 93 8.42 11.47 23.28
N ASN A 94 9.41 10.64 22.99
CA ASN A 94 10.66 10.85 22.27
C ASN A 94 11.79 11.32 23.20
N VAL A 95 12.17 10.45 24.11
CA VAL A 95 13.18 10.71 25.17
C VAL A 95 14.51 11.25 24.65
N ASN A 96 14.89 10.94 23.40
CA ASN A 96 16.11 11.40 22.76
C ASN A 96 16.12 12.92 22.47
N PHE A 97 14.98 13.59 22.61
CA PHE A 97 14.90 15.04 22.53
C PHE A 97 14.97 15.68 23.94
N ASP A 98 14.01 15.34 24.80
CA ASP A 98 13.83 16.02 26.07
C ASP A 98 14.99 15.80 27.06
N PHE A 99 15.47 14.56 27.18
CA PHE A 99 16.47 14.19 28.17
C PHE A 99 17.86 14.79 27.88
N PRO A 100 18.42 14.67 26.66
CA PRO A 100 19.67 15.34 26.33
C PRO A 100 19.59 16.86 26.37
N PHE A 101 18.46 17.44 25.92
CA PHE A 101 18.28 18.90 25.92
C PHE A 101 18.28 19.45 27.36
N LEU A 102 17.55 18.79 28.26
CA LEU A 102 17.50 19.17 29.66
C LEU A 102 18.87 19.02 30.33
N ASN A 103 19.61 17.96 30.04
CA ASN A 103 20.97 17.76 30.55
C ASN A 103 21.92 18.84 30.02
N GLY A 104 21.81 19.25 28.78
CA GLY A 104 22.58 20.37 28.20
C GLY A 104 22.31 21.70 28.92
N GLU A 105 21.06 21.98 29.31
CA GLU A 105 20.70 23.17 30.07
C GLU A 105 21.22 23.12 31.49
N PHE A 106 21.19 21.93 32.15
CA PHE A 106 21.80 21.76 33.47
C PHE A 106 23.32 21.99 33.47
N GLN A 107 24.03 21.42 32.49
CA GLN A 107 25.48 21.64 32.30
C GLN A 107 25.82 23.12 32.09
N ARG A 108 25.04 23.80 31.24
CA ARG A 108 25.21 25.22 30.95
C ARG A 108 25.17 26.11 32.23
N VAL A 109 24.36 25.74 33.20
CA VAL A 109 24.26 26.50 34.49
C VAL A 109 25.10 25.90 35.64
N GLY A 110 26.00 24.97 35.31
CA GLY A 110 26.97 24.42 36.25
C GLY A 110 26.48 23.24 37.11
N TYR A 111 25.33 22.60 36.74
CA TYR A 111 24.88 21.36 37.34
C TYR A 111 25.48 20.16 36.60
N PRO A 112 25.72 19.03 37.29
CA PRO A 112 26.09 17.79 36.64
C PRO A 112 24.91 17.21 35.84
N GLU A 113 25.20 16.33 34.88
CA GLU A 113 24.16 15.56 34.19
C GLU A 113 23.33 14.72 35.16
N LEU A 114 22.05 14.56 34.87
CA LEU A 114 21.18 13.64 35.60
C LEU A 114 21.61 12.20 35.30
N GLN A 115 22.06 11.48 36.33
CA GLN A 115 22.41 10.07 36.26
C GLN A 115 21.22 9.21 36.71
N ILE A 116 20.13 9.27 35.95
CA ILE A 116 18.87 8.56 36.21
C ILE A 116 18.43 7.78 34.98
N PRO A 117 17.73 6.64 35.17
CA PRO A 117 17.18 5.91 34.02
C PRO A 117 16.19 6.77 33.22
N ALA A 118 16.19 6.58 31.91
CA ALA A 118 15.32 7.33 31.01
C ALA A 118 14.58 6.38 30.04
N ILE A 119 13.29 6.62 29.82
CA ILE A 119 12.36 5.74 29.09
C ILE A 119 11.63 6.50 28.01
N ASP A 120 11.47 5.84 26.85
CA ASP A 120 10.79 6.35 25.69
C ASP A 120 9.39 5.73 25.48
N THR A 121 8.35 6.56 25.52
CA THR A 121 6.97 6.08 25.30
C THR A 121 6.62 5.87 23.84
N VAL A 122 7.36 6.46 22.86
CA VAL A 122 7.14 6.24 21.43
C VAL A 122 7.49 4.80 21.06
N THR A 123 8.71 4.37 21.38
CA THR A 123 9.16 3.01 21.06
C THR A 123 8.41 1.94 21.83
N LEU A 124 8.05 2.19 23.09
CA LEU A 124 7.13 1.31 23.84
C LEU A 124 5.79 1.16 23.12
N SER A 125 5.19 2.28 22.66
CA SER A 125 3.93 2.24 21.92
C SER A 125 4.07 1.49 20.59
N GLN A 126 5.18 1.64 19.90
CA GLN A 126 5.45 0.94 18.64
C GLN A 126 5.54 -0.59 18.81
N ILE A 127 6.08 -1.07 19.92
CA ILE A 127 6.14 -2.52 20.21
C ILE A 127 4.79 -3.04 20.70
N LEU A 128 4.13 -2.34 21.62
CA LEU A 128 2.91 -2.82 22.27
C LEU A 128 1.65 -2.63 21.42
N LEU A 129 1.67 -1.70 20.47
CA LEU A 129 0.56 -1.32 19.61
C LEU A 129 0.99 -1.37 18.13
N PRO A 130 1.52 -2.51 17.65
CA PRO A 130 2.22 -2.59 16.36
C PRO A 130 1.31 -2.36 15.13
N THR A 131 0.00 -2.33 15.32
CA THR A 131 -0.98 -2.14 14.24
C THR A 131 -1.41 -0.68 14.04
N LEU A 132 -0.91 0.25 14.84
CA LEU A 132 -1.24 1.67 14.67
C LEU A 132 -0.44 2.30 13.52
N SER A 133 -1.11 3.16 12.76
CA SER A 133 -0.49 3.87 11.64
C SER A 133 0.30 5.12 12.05
N SER A 134 0.13 5.59 13.27
CA SER A 134 0.79 6.78 13.83
C SER A 134 1.00 6.64 15.33
N TYR A 135 2.14 7.13 15.80
CA TYR A 135 2.53 7.12 17.20
C TYR A 135 2.77 8.52 17.74
N ARG A 136 2.17 9.54 17.12
CA ARG A 136 2.16 10.90 17.68
C ARG A 136 1.30 10.94 18.94
N LEU A 137 1.69 11.72 19.92
CA LEU A 137 0.98 11.81 21.20
C LEU A 137 -0.51 12.15 21.02
N GLN A 138 -0.83 13.02 20.07
CA GLN A 138 -2.20 13.41 19.74
C GLN A 138 -3.03 12.23 19.21
N ASP A 139 -2.43 11.39 18.31
CA ASP A 139 -3.10 10.24 17.73
C ASP A 139 -3.30 9.14 18.78
N LEU A 140 -2.30 8.87 19.60
CA LEU A 140 -2.38 7.93 20.74
C LEU A 140 -3.40 8.39 21.78
N SER A 141 -3.43 9.69 22.06
CA SER A 141 -4.41 10.28 22.98
C SER A 141 -5.84 10.08 22.47
N SER A 142 -6.06 10.29 21.17
CA SER A 142 -7.35 10.06 20.53
C SER A 142 -7.74 8.59 20.57
N TYR A 143 -6.80 7.69 20.26
CA TYR A 143 -7.02 6.24 20.28
C TYR A 143 -7.46 5.71 21.65
N PHE A 144 -6.82 6.20 22.74
CA PHE A 144 -7.15 5.80 24.12
C PHE A 144 -8.19 6.69 24.81
N ASN A 145 -8.80 7.63 24.10
CA ASN A 145 -9.73 8.63 24.65
C ASN A 145 -9.10 9.42 25.83
N ILE A 146 -7.80 9.70 25.75
CA ILE A 146 -7.10 10.56 26.70
C ILE A 146 -7.45 12.01 26.38
N THR A 147 -7.91 12.75 27.38
CA THR A 147 -8.19 14.18 27.22
C THR A 147 -6.89 14.95 26.99
N HIS A 148 -6.71 15.53 25.81
CA HIS A 148 -5.54 16.29 25.37
C HIS A 148 -6.03 17.67 24.87
N LYS A 149 -6.13 18.65 25.80
CA LYS A 149 -6.85 19.91 25.56
C LYS A 149 -6.08 20.89 24.68
N HIS A 150 -4.77 20.98 24.87
CA HIS A 150 -3.91 21.97 24.21
C HIS A 150 -2.63 21.27 23.74
N PRO A 151 -2.65 20.60 22.59
CA PRO A 151 -1.42 20.02 21.98
C PRO A 151 -0.36 21.11 21.79
N HIS A 152 0.91 20.73 21.96
CA HIS A 152 2.06 21.64 21.92
C HIS A 152 2.11 22.66 23.06
N THR A 153 1.63 22.24 24.23
CA THR A 153 1.94 22.91 25.51
C THR A 153 2.48 21.85 26.46
N ALA A 154 3.63 22.11 27.07
CA ALA A 154 4.32 21.09 27.87
C ALA A 154 3.46 20.52 29.02
N ASP A 155 2.56 21.28 29.61
CA ASP A 155 1.67 20.83 30.66
C ASP A 155 0.62 19.80 30.17
N SER A 156 0.05 20.05 29.01
CA SER A 156 -0.92 19.16 28.39
C SER A 156 -0.26 17.88 27.87
N ASP A 157 0.92 18.00 27.26
CA ASP A 157 1.66 16.91 26.65
C ASP A 157 2.27 15.98 27.72
N ALA A 158 2.87 16.52 28.81
CA ALA A 158 3.32 15.73 29.94
C ALA A 158 2.19 14.97 30.63
N LEU A 159 1.00 15.58 30.78
CA LEU A 159 -0.17 14.94 31.40
C LEU A 159 -0.73 13.82 30.50
N ALA A 160 -0.79 14.04 29.21
CA ALA A 160 -1.22 13.02 28.22
C ALA A 160 -0.24 11.84 28.21
N THR A 161 1.07 12.14 28.18
CA THR A 161 2.15 11.13 28.24
C THR A 161 2.12 10.34 29.54
N ALA A 162 1.82 10.96 30.70
CA ALA A 162 1.70 10.27 31.98
C ALA A 162 0.53 9.25 31.99
N LYS A 163 -0.61 9.61 31.40
CA LYS A 163 -1.73 8.68 31.23
C LYS A 163 -1.40 7.56 30.24
N LEU A 164 -0.75 7.89 29.13
CA LEU A 164 -0.28 6.91 28.17
C LEU A 164 0.70 5.92 28.80
N LEU A 165 1.69 6.40 29.55
CA LEU A 165 2.64 5.54 30.29
C LEU A 165 1.91 4.53 31.17
N THR A 166 0.90 4.96 31.92
CA THR A 166 0.12 4.06 32.81
C THR A 166 -0.56 2.93 32.00
N ILE A 167 -1.10 3.25 30.81
CA ILE A 167 -1.72 2.26 29.92
C ILE A 167 -0.65 1.28 29.40
N LEU A 168 0.49 1.79 28.93
CA LEU A 168 1.58 0.96 28.39
C LEU A 168 2.17 0.03 29.46
N LEU A 169 2.37 0.51 30.69
CA LEU A 169 2.85 -0.32 31.81
C LEU A 169 1.88 -1.46 32.14
N ASN A 170 0.56 -1.21 32.09
CA ASN A 170 -0.43 -2.25 32.29
C ASN A 170 -0.39 -3.28 31.15
N GLN A 171 -0.28 -2.83 29.89
CA GLN A 171 -0.19 -3.72 28.74
C GLN A 171 1.05 -4.64 28.80
N ILE A 172 2.21 -4.11 29.23
CA ILE A 172 3.41 -4.95 29.39
C ILE A 172 3.20 -6.01 30.48
N GLN A 173 2.54 -5.67 31.60
CA GLN A 173 2.24 -6.62 32.65
C GLN A 173 1.24 -7.71 32.24
N GLU A 174 0.40 -7.44 31.26
CA GLU A 174 -0.56 -8.38 30.68
C GLU A 174 0.03 -9.27 29.58
N LEU A 175 1.26 -8.96 29.08
CA LEU A 175 1.93 -9.82 28.12
C LEU A 175 2.18 -11.21 28.70
N PRO A 176 1.91 -12.26 27.90
CA PRO A 176 2.25 -13.64 28.30
C PRO A 176 3.74 -13.78 28.57
N GLN A 177 4.10 -14.52 29.61
CA GLN A 177 5.47 -14.70 30.07
C GLN A 177 6.44 -15.12 28.94
N MET A 178 6.06 -16.10 28.12
CA MET A 178 6.88 -16.54 26.98
C MET A 178 7.11 -15.43 25.96
N THR A 179 6.09 -14.61 25.65
CA THR A 179 6.25 -13.47 24.72
C THR A 179 7.23 -12.46 25.29
N LEU A 180 7.14 -12.18 26.60
CA LEU A 180 8.03 -11.24 27.29
C LEU A 180 9.48 -11.74 27.27
N GLU A 181 9.71 -13.01 27.60
CA GLU A 181 11.03 -13.65 27.54
C GLU A 181 11.63 -13.63 26.13
N GLN A 182 10.81 -13.85 25.10
CA GLN A 182 11.25 -13.79 23.71
C GLN A 182 11.61 -12.37 23.28
N ILE A 183 10.87 -11.33 23.71
CA ILE A 183 11.23 -9.92 23.45
C ILE A 183 12.58 -9.59 24.09
N ILE A 184 12.79 -10.02 25.35
CA ILE A 184 14.05 -9.82 26.06
C ILE A 184 15.21 -10.53 25.34
N ALA A 185 15.01 -11.78 24.91
CA ALA A 185 16.02 -12.56 24.20
C ALA A 185 16.40 -11.97 22.84
N VAL A 186 15.41 -11.42 22.09
CA VAL A 186 15.65 -10.71 20.83
C VAL A 186 16.40 -9.40 21.03
N ASN A 187 16.27 -8.79 22.21
CA ASN A 187 16.94 -7.57 22.65
C ASN A 187 16.84 -6.41 21.63
N PRO A 188 15.63 -5.89 21.36
CA PRO A 188 15.46 -4.77 20.43
C PRO A 188 16.21 -3.52 20.89
N PRO A 189 16.81 -2.74 19.98
CA PRO A 189 17.55 -1.53 20.32
C PRO A 189 16.56 -0.42 20.71
N LEU A 190 16.31 -0.27 21.99
CA LEU A 190 15.44 0.75 22.54
C LEU A 190 16.26 1.96 23.04
N PRO A 191 15.72 3.20 22.90
CA PRO A 191 16.38 4.38 23.41
C PRO A 191 16.61 4.33 24.91
N GLN A 192 17.77 4.79 25.35
CA GLN A 192 18.16 4.91 26.75
C GLN A 192 17.89 3.58 27.52
N ASP A 193 17.26 3.66 28.69
CA ASP A 193 16.97 2.51 29.54
C ASP A 193 15.58 1.89 29.32
N THR A 194 14.96 2.15 28.15
CA THR A 194 13.57 1.70 27.86
C THR A 194 13.42 0.18 27.98
N MET A 195 14.47 -0.61 27.66
CA MET A 195 14.45 -2.06 27.78
C MET A 195 14.27 -2.54 29.23
N GLN A 196 14.66 -1.73 30.21
CA GLN A 196 14.53 -2.07 31.63
C GLN A 196 13.08 -2.33 32.04
N ILE A 197 12.10 -1.70 31.38
CA ILE A 197 10.67 -1.93 31.69
C ILE A 197 10.27 -3.40 31.41
N PHE A 198 10.77 -4.00 30.30
CA PHE A 198 10.50 -5.40 29.98
C PHE A 198 11.20 -6.34 30.96
N LEU A 199 12.45 -6.05 31.33
CA LEU A 199 13.21 -6.82 32.30
C LEU A 199 12.52 -6.81 33.69
N ASP A 200 12.06 -5.65 34.12
CA ASP A 200 11.37 -5.50 35.39
C ASP A 200 9.99 -6.20 35.39
N ALA A 201 9.29 -6.21 34.26
CA ALA A 201 8.03 -6.95 34.12
C ALA A 201 8.27 -8.46 34.20
N ASP A 202 9.35 -8.95 33.55
CA ASP A 202 9.76 -10.35 33.63
C ASP A 202 10.08 -10.76 35.09
N ASP A 203 10.88 -9.94 35.80
CA ASP A 203 11.24 -10.18 37.18
C ASP A 203 9.99 -10.25 38.10
N VAL A 204 9.06 -9.29 37.93
CA VAL A 204 7.78 -9.29 38.66
C VAL A 204 6.97 -10.55 38.35
N ASN A 205 6.88 -10.97 37.11
CA ASN A 205 6.11 -12.14 36.71
C ASN A 205 6.71 -13.45 37.24
N ARG A 206 8.04 -13.59 37.26
CA ARG A 206 8.76 -14.76 37.81
C ARG A 206 8.60 -14.89 39.34
N HIS A 207 8.48 -13.78 40.04
CA HIS A 207 8.35 -13.78 41.50
C HIS A 207 6.88 -13.82 41.98
N ARG A 208 5.89 -13.90 41.08
CA ARG A 208 4.48 -14.08 41.47
C ARG A 208 4.26 -15.45 42.09
N VAL A 209 3.54 -15.49 43.23
CA VAL A 209 3.20 -16.72 43.98
C VAL A 209 2.34 -17.68 43.14
N HIS A 210 1.58 -17.17 42.18
CA HIS A 210 0.80 -17.94 41.24
C HIS A 210 1.13 -17.47 39.81
N THR A 211 1.52 -18.41 38.94
CA THR A 211 1.67 -18.14 37.50
C THR A 211 0.33 -17.68 36.94
N MET A 212 0.31 -16.54 36.23
CA MET A 212 -0.90 -16.12 35.53
C MET A 212 -1.26 -17.15 34.46
N PRO A 213 -2.47 -17.69 34.47
CA PRO A 213 -2.90 -18.58 33.40
C PRO A 213 -2.87 -17.81 32.06
N LEU A 214 -2.52 -18.53 31.00
CA LEU A 214 -2.60 -17.95 29.64
C LEU A 214 -4.04 -17.49 29.38
N PRO A 215 -4.27 -16.24 28.92
CA PRO A 215 -5.60 -15.75 28.60
C PRO A 215 -6.35 -16.71 27.67
N GLU A 216 -7.65 -16.93 27.89
CA GLU A 216 -8.45 -17.91 27.14
C GLU A 216 -8.41 -17.71 25.63
N HIS A 217 -8.25 -16.47 25.18
CA HIS A 217 -8.17 -16.12 23.75
C HIS A 217 -6.80 -16.39 23.12
N LEU A 218 -5.80 -16.83 23.88
CA LEU A 218 -4.44 -17.14 23.43
C LEU A 218 -4.17 -18.65 23.52
N LYS A 219 -3.21 -19.13 22.74
CA LYS A 219 -2.65 -20.48 22.82
C LYS A 219 -1.16 -20.49 22.52
N ILE A 220 -0.49 -21.49 23.05
CA ILE A 220 0.89 -21.82 22.70
C ILE A 220 0.86 -22.74 21.49
N SER A 221 1.60 -22.39 20.46
CA SER A 221 1.79 -23.20 19.26
C SER A 221 3.28 -23.25 18.95
N SER A 222 3.88 -24.41 19.06
CA SER A 222 5.29 -24.69 18.69
C SER A 222 6.31 -23.62 19.15
N GLY A 223 6.15 -23.14 20.41
CA GLY A 223 7.06 -22.15 20.99
C GLY A 223 6.71 -20.69 20.68
N LEU A 224 5.57 -20.38 20.04
CA LEU A 224 5.03 -19.04 19.88
C LEU A 224 3.68 -18.94 20.59
N ILE A 225 3.36 -17.76 21.12
CA ILE A 225 2.03 -17.45 21.61
C ILE A 225 1.26 -16.73 20.50
N ILE A 226 0.13 -17.31 20.12
CA ILE A 226 -0.72 -16.81 19.06
C ILE A 226 -2.16 -16.69 19.52
N ARG A 227 -2.91 -15.78 18.90
CA ARG A 227 -4.33 -15.62 19.16
C ARG A 227 -5.12 -16.83 18.64
N LYS A 228 -6.03 -17.39 19.46
CA LYS A 228 -6.97 -18.41 19.04
C LYS A 228 -7.92 -17.82 18.01
N ARG A 229 -8.08 -18.53 16.90
CA ARG A 229 -9.06 -18.18 15.88
C ARG A 229 -10.38 -18.89 16.16
N LYS A 230 -11.47 -18.22 15.81
CA LYS A 230 -12.80 -18.84 15.94
C LYS A 230 -12.90 -20.07 15.02
N PRO A 231 -13.54 -21.15 15.44
CA PRO A 231 -13.85 -22.26 14.54
C PRO A 231 -14.61 -21.74 13.32
N ILE A 232 -14.33 -22.34 12.16
CA ILE A 232 -15.07 -22.01 10.93
C ILE A 232 -16.42 -22.73 11.03
N THR A 233 -17.48 -21.98 11.36
CA THR A 233 -18.84 -22.48 11.44
C THR A 233 -19.66 -21.93 10.27
N ILE A 234 -20.50 -22.77 9.68
CA ILE A 234 -21.53 -22.32 8.74
C ILE A 234 -22.71 -21.91 9.62
N GLU A 235 -22.99 -20.61 9.71
CA GLU A 235 -24.13 -20.11 10.45
C GLU A 235 -25.45 -20.62 9.85
N ASP A 236 -26.47 -20.77 10.68
CA ASP A 236 -27.78 -21.25 10.25
C ASP A 236 -28.39 -20.30 9.20
N ILE A 237 -28.64 -20.85 8.02
CA ILE A 237 -29.20 -20.15 6.86
C ILE A 237 -30.74 -19.99 6.99
N SER A 238 -31.38 -20.65 7.96
CA SER A 238 -32.83 -20.68 8.11
C SER A 238 -33.47 -19.29 8.25
N GLY A 239 -32.82 -18.40 8.99
CA GLY A 239 -33.24 -17.00 9.14
C GLY A 239 -33.18 -16.21 7.84
N ARG A 240 -32.14 -16.46 7.02
CA ARG A 240 -31.92 -15.78 5.75
C ARG A 240 -32.91 -16.18 4.67
N GLN A 241 -33.27 -17.45 4.57
CA GLN A 241 -34.24 -17.95 3.59
C GLN A 241 -35.64 -17.33 3.78
N LYS A 242 -35.95 -16.86 4.98
CA LYS A 242 -37.22 -16.19 5.30
C LYS A 242 -37.19 -14.68 5.08
N ALA A 243 -35.99 -14.07 4.95
CA ALA A 243 -35.86 -12.63 4.79
C ALA A 243 -36.11 -12.21 3.34
N LYS A 244 -37.07 -11.29 3.12
CA LYS A 244 -37.36 -10.72 1.81
C LYS A 244 -36.54 -9.46 1.59
N PHE A 245 -35.91 -9.33 0.38
CA PHE A 245 -35.19 -8.13 0.02
C PHE A 245 -36.10 -6.88 0.06
N PRO A 246 -35.67 -5.78 0.70
CA PRO A 246 -36.45 -4.56 0.83
C PRO A 246 -36.47 -3.79 -0.51
N LYS A 247 -37.50 -3.94 -1.33
CA LYS A 247 -37.61 -3.31 -2.66
C LYS A 247 -37.95 -1.83 -2.63
N THR A 248 -38.66 -1.35 -1.60
CA THR A 248 -39.12 0.05 -1.50
C THR A 248 -38.15 0.91 -0.69
N LYS A 249 -38.17 2.24 -0.90
CA LYS A 249 -37.37 3.18 -0.15
C LYS A 249 -37.60 3.06 1.36
N LYS A 250 -38.86 2.98 1.80
CA LYS A 250 -39.24 2.82 3.22
C LYS A 250 -38.72 1.52 3.81
N ALA A 251 -38.87 0.41 3.07
CA ALA A 251 -38.38 -0.89 3.55
C ALA A 251 -36.84 -0.96 3.64
N LYS A 252 -36.11 -0.24 2.76
CA LYS A 252 -34.65 -0.14 2.83
C LYS A 252 -34.20 0.69 4.02
N ALA A 253 -34.90 1.80 4.31
CA ALA A 253 -34.58 2.62 5.48
C ALA A 253 -34.71 1.85 6.81
N ALA A 254 -35.56 0.81 6.86
CA ALA A 254 -35.71 -0.05 8.05
C ALA A 254 -34.58 -1.09 8.24
N VAL A 255 -33.66 -1.25 7.28
CA VAL A 255 -32.53 -2.16 7.31
C VAL A 255 -31.19 -1.44 7.03
N LEU A 256 -31.19 -0.14 7.23
CA LEU A 256 -30.01 0.74 7.12
C LEU A 256 -29.95 1.65 8.36
N PRO A 257 -28.77 2.02 8.82
CA PRO A 257 -28.61 2.91 9.98
C PRO A 257 -29.39 4.24 9.82
N ASP A 258 -30.02 4.69 10.87
CA ASP A 258 -30.86 5.91 10.89
C ASP A 258 -30.12 7.19 10.47
N HIS A 259 -28.79 7.23 10.67
CA HIS A 259 -27.96 8.38 10.29
C HIS A 259 -27.66 8.45 8.78
N LEU A 260 -28.01 7.43 8.00
CA LEU A 260 -27.77 7.38 6.57
C LEU A 260 -28.96 7.96 5.79
N GLU A 261 -28.68 8.99 5.00
CA GLU A 261 -29.68 9.51 4.06
C GLU A 261 -30.03 8.47 2.97
N SER A 262 -31.31 8.22 2.81
CA SER A 262 -31.79 7.34 1.74
C SER A 262 -31.73 8.03 0.37
N ARG A 263 -30.79 7.63 -0.47
CA ARG A 263 -30.54 8.19 -1.80
C ARG A 263 -31.30 7.43 -2.89
N THR A 264 -31.98 8.16 -3.76
CA THR A 264 -32.84 7.55 -4.80
C THR A 264 -32.03 6.73 -5.81
N GLU A 265 -30.90 7.23 -6.25
CA GLU A 265 -30.05 6.55 -7.25
C GLU A 265 -29.37 5.31 -6.64
N GLN A 266 -28.94 5.34 -5.39
CA GLN A 266 -28.44 4.19 -4.66
C GLN A 266 -29.50 3.09 -4.56
N ASN A 267 -30.75 3.47 -4.25
CA ASN A 267 -31.88 2.53 -4.20
C ASN A 267 -32.18 1.87 -5.56
N LYS A 268 -32.03 2.62 -6.67
CA LYS A 268 -32.12 2.07 -8.03
C LYS A 268 -31.02 1.05 -8.29
N MET A 269 -29.76 1.34 -7.89
CA MET A 269 -28.64 0.41 -8.00
C MET A 269 -28.93 -0.90 -7.25
N MET A 270 -29.33 -0.81 -5.99
CA MET A 270 -29.67 -1.98 -5.16
C MET A 270 -30.74 -2.87 -5.82
N ASN A 271 -31.84 -2.25 -6.32
CA ASN A 271 -32.91 -2.99 -6.97
C ASN A 271 -32.46 -3.60 -8.30
N LEU A 272 -31.65 -2.89 -9.08
CA LEU A 272 -31.13 -3.40 -10.35
C LEU A 272 -30.27 -4.65 -10.15
N ILE A 273 -29.35 -4.63 -9.19
CA ILE A 273 -28.49 -5.77 -8.87
C ILE A 273 -29.34 -6.93 -8.36
N TYR A 274 -30.23 -6.70 -7.37
CA TYR A 274 -31.07 -7.76 -6.83
C TYR A 274 -31.92 -8.41 -7.92
N ASN A 275 -32.63 -7.64 -8.73
CA ASN A 275 -33.55 -8.16 -9.74
C ASN A 275 -32.82 -8.92 -10.85
N ASN A 276 -31.57 -8.59 -11.16
CA ASN A 276 -30.78 -9.28 -12.19
C ASN A 276 -30.49 -10.75 -11.81
N TYR A 277 -30.36 -11.04 -10.51
CA TYR A 277 -29.97 -12.38 -10.04
C TYR A 277 -31.06 -13.15 -9.29
N ALA A 278 -32.10 -12.47 -8.78
CA ALA A 278 -33.13 -13.11 -7.96
C ALA A 278 -34.15 -13.89 -8.78
N ASP A 279 -34.43 -13.51 -10.01
CA ASP A 279 -35.55 -14.01 -10.85
C ASP A 279 -35.01 -14.91 -11.97
N GLN A 280 -34.21 -15.93 -11.61
CA GLN A 280 -33.59 -16.85 -12.58
C GLN A 280 -34.59 -17.84 -13.23
N GLN A 281 -35.83 -17.94 -12.74
CA GLN A 281 -36.81 -18.81 -13.35
C GLN A 281 -37.42 -18.25 -14.64
N ASP A 282 -37.48 -16.91 -14.77
CA ASP A 282 -38.07 -16.26 -15.94
C ASP A 282 -37.03 -15.51 -16.80
N HIS A 283 -35.85 -15.16 -16.26
CA HIS A 283 -34.84 -14.41 -16.96
C HIS A 283 -33.42 -14.90 -16.65
N GLN A 284 -32.66 -15.18 -17.70
CA GLN A 284 -31.20 -15.42 -17.53
C GLN A 284 -30.51 -14.12 -17.09
N ALA A 285 -29.71 -14.17 -16.01
CA ALA A 285 -28.92 -13.05 -15.56
C ALA A 285 -28.00 -12.51 -16.69
N LYS A 286 -27.76 -11.20 -16.71
CA LYS A 286 -26.96 -10.52 -17.73
C LYS A 286 -25.80 -9.77 -17.08
N PRO A 287 -24.70 -9.57 -17.79
CA PRO A 287 -23.66 -8.64 -17.35
C PRO A 287 -24.24 -7.24 -17.10
N LEU A 288 -23.96 -6.67 -15.93
CA LEU A 288 -24.40 -5.32 -15.52
C LEU A 288 -23.22 -4.35 -15.57
N LEU A 289 -23.41 -3.21 -16.23
CA LEU A 289 -22.44 -2.09 -16.17
C LEU A 289 -23.14 -0.89 -15.51
N ILE A 290 -22.71 -0.56 -14.31
CA ILE A 290 -23.36 0.49 -13.49
C ILE A 290 -22.35 1.63 -13.27
N GLU A 291 -22.47 2.72 -14.06
CA GLU A 291 -21.72 3.94 -13.82
C GLU A 291 -22.43 4.73 -12.70
N ALA A 292 -21.79 4.79 -11.54
CA ALA A 292 -22.30 5.37 -10.31
C ALA A 292 -21.32 6.44 -9.79
N PRO A 293 -21.62 7.75 -9.95
CA PRO A 293 -20.75 8.84 -9.51
C PRO A 293 -20.29 8.71 -8.07
N THR A 294 -19.22 9.41 -7.72
CA THR A 294 -18.75 9.51 -6.33
C THR A 294 -19.89 10.04 -5.43
N GLY A 295 -19.86 9.70 -4.14
CA GLY A 295 -20.86 10.17 -3.18
C GLY A 295 -22.19 9.42 -3.17
N ILE A 296 -22.56 8.62 -4.18
CA ILE A 296 -23.82 7.85 -4.21
C ILE A 296 -23.90 6.77 -3.11
N GLY A 297 -22.76 6.32 -2.58
CA GLY A 297 -22.68 5.19 -1.65
C GLY A 297 -22.66 3.84 -2.37
N LYS A 298 -21.79 3.69 -3.38
CA LYS A 298 -21.59 2.47 -4.19
C LYS A 298 -21.44 1.21 -3.35
N SER A 299 -20.57 1.24 -2.34
CA SER A 299 -20.25 0.06 -1.51
C SER A 299 -21.49 -0.51 -0.86
N LEU A 300 -22.30 0.32 -0.22
CA LEU A 300 -23.58 -0.08 0.36
C LEU A 300 -24.59 -0.48 -0.74
N GLY A 301 -24.55 0.21 -1.87
CA GLY A 301 -25.42 -0.02 -3.04
C GLY A 301 -25.28 -1.41 -3.64
N TYR A 302 -24.10 -2.02 -3.57
CA TYR A 302 -23.89 -3.42 -4.01
C TYR A 302 -23.84 -4.43 -2.85
N CYS A 303 -23.34 -4.08 -1.67
CA CYS A 303 -23.28 -5.01 -0.55
C CYS A 303 -24.68 -5.43 -0.08
N LEU A 304 -25.64 -4.49 0.04
CA LEU A 304 -26.97 -4.82 0.53
C LEU A 304 -27.74 -5.82 -0.37
N PRO A 305 -27.84 -5.70 -1.70
CA PRO A 305 -28.49 -6.72 -2.51
C PRO A 305 -27.78 -8.07 -2.45
N PHE A 306 -26.44 -8.10 -2.48
CA PHE A 306 -25.71 -9.37 -2.37
C PHE A 306 -25.83 -10.01 -0.98
N SER A 307 -26.09 -9.26 0.09
CA SER A 307 -26.36 -9.85 1.40
C SER A 307 -27.59 -10.74 1.41
N TYR A 308 -28.57 -10.50 0.54
CA TYR A 308 -29.76 -11.33 0.36
C TYR A 308 -29.60 -12.42 -0.69
N LEU A 309 -28.66 -12.30 -1.61
CA LEU A 309 -28.42 -13.24 -2.73
C LEU A 309 -27.35 -14.28 -2.40
N ALA A 310 -26.24 -13.85 -1.80
CA ALA A 310 -25.09 -14.70 -1.54
C ALA A 310 -25.35 -15.69 -0.41
N THR A 311 -24.82 -16.89 -0.56
CA THR A 311 -24.81 -17.96 0.44
C THR A 311 -23.41 -18.57 0.53
N PRO A 312 -23.06 -19.35 1.57
CA PRO A 312 -21.78 -20.04 1.62
C PRO A 312 -21.52 -20.94 0.41
N GLN A 313 -22.57 -21.52 -0.18
CA GLN A 313 -22.47 -22.38 -1.36
C GLN A 313 -22.35 -21.58 -2.67
N LYS A 314 -22.91 -20.36 -2.70
CA LYS A 314 -22.86 -19.44 -3.84
C LYS A 314 -22.47 -18.03 -3.34
N PRO A 315 -21.20 -17.83 -2.97
CA PRO A 315 -20.74 -16.54 -2.42
C PRO A 315 -20.69 -15.44 -3.48
N VAL A 316 -20.57 -14.20 -3.04
CA VAL A 316 -20.17 -13.08 -3.89
C VAL A 316 -18.68 -12.80 -3.72
N VAL A 317 -17.97 -12.73 -4.83
CA VAL A 317 -16.58 -12.25 -4.90
C VAL A 317 -16.61 -10.77 -5.27
N ILE A 318 -16.10 -9.93 -4.37
CA ILE A 318 -16.00 -8.48 -4.58
C ILE A 318 -14.55 -8.14 -4.87
N SER A 319 -14.29 -7.76 -6.13
CA SER A 319 -12.96 -7.35 -6.58
C SER A 319 -12.82 -5.84 -6.55
N THR A 320 -11.85 -5.33 -5.78
CA THR A 320 -11.58 -3.89 -5.61
C THR A 320 -10.24 -3.51 -6.22
N SER A 321 -10.03 -2.22 -6.45
CA SER A 321 -8.76 -1.73 -7.03
C SER A 321 -7.63 -1.62 -6.01
N THR A 322 -7.91 -1.46 -4.72
CA THR A 322 -6.92 -1.20 -3.67
C THR A 322 -7.16 -2.02 -2.40
N THR A 323 -6.10 -2.25 -1.63
CA THR A 323 -6.17 -2.89 -0.31
C THR A 323 -6.93 -2.03 0.71
N TYR A 324 -6.88 -0.70 0.57
CA TYR A 324 -7.65 0.21 1.41
C TYR A 324 -9.17 0.00 1.26
N LEU A 325 -9.66 -0.14 0.04
CA LEU A 325 -11.09 -0.44 -0.21
C LEU A 325 -11.50 -1.82 0.34
N GLN A 326 -10.61 -2.82 0.28
CA GLN A 326 -10.85 -4.11 0.93
C GLN A 326 -11.04 -3.93 2.45
N PHE A 327 -10.14 -3.19 3.08
CA PHE A 327 -10.21 -2.89 4.52
C PHE A 327 -11.51 -2.15 4.88
N GLN A 328 -11.91 -1.15 4.10
CA GLN A 328 -13.12 -0.38 4.30
C GLN A 328 -14.39 -1.25 4.20
N LEU A 329 -14.44 -2.15 3.21
CA LEU A 329 -15.56 -3.09 3.08
C LEU A 329 -15.65 -4.02 4.31
N GLN A 330 -14.53 -4.62 4.70
CA GLN A 330 -14.47 -5.61 5.78
C GLN A 330 -14.75 -5.01 7.16
N ASN A 331 -14.22 -3.81 7.44
CA ASN A 331 -14.20 -3.25 8.80
C ASN A 331 -15.22 -2.13 9.01
N GLN A 332 -15.83 -1.61 7.95
CA GLN A 332 -16.83 -0.54 8.06
C GLN A 332 -18.16 -0.94 7.41
N THR A 333 -18.18 -1.27 6.10
CA THR A 333 -19.44 -1.46 5.37
C THR A 333 -20.16 -2.73 5.80
N ILE A 334 -19.48 -3.87 5.90
CA ILE A 334 -20.11 -5.15 6.27
C ILE A 334 -20.56 -5.18 7.73
N PRO A 335 -19.75 -4.73 8.72
CA PRO A 335 -20.23 -4.59 10.09
C PRO A 335 -21.47 -3.72 10.21
N MET A 336 -21.47 -2.54 9.56
CA MET A 336 -22.62 -1.65 9.53
C MET A 336 -23.91 -2.33 9.00
N ILE A 337 -23.77 -3.12 7.93
CA ILE A 337 -24.90 -3.91 7.40
C ILE A 337 -25.32 -5.01 8.38
N ASN A 338 -24.35 -5.68 9.00
CA ASN A 338 -24.61 -6.76 9.96
C ASN A 338 -25.31 -6.29 11.22
N ASP A 339 -25.15 -5.04 11.64
CA ASP A 339 -25.80 -4.49 12.82
C ASP A 339 -27.31 -4.29 12.59
N GLU A 340 -27.72 -4.04 11.35
CA GLU A 340 -29.10 -3.72 10.97
C GLU A 340 -29.88 -4.91 10.38
N LEU A 341 -29.17 -5.91 9.81
CA LEU A 341 -29.83 -7.06 9.20
C LEU A 341 -30.31 -8.08 10.24
N PRO A 342 -31.46 -8.78 10.00
CA PRO A 342 -31.95 -9.87 10.85
C PRO A 342 -31.08 -11.14 10.77
N PHE A 343 -30.00 -11.14 10.00
CA PHE A 343 -29.03 -12.22 9.84
C PHE A 343 -27.62 -11.65 9.70
N LYS A 344 -26.61 -12.45 10.00
CA LYS A 344 -25.21 -12.04 9.87
C LYS A 344 -24.62 -12.51 8.54
N ILE A 345 -23.63 -11.76 8.03
CA ILE A 345 -22.85 -12.06 6.83
C ILE A 345 -21.43 -12.38 7.27
N ASN A 346 -20.95 -13.55 6.91
CA ASN A 346 -19.54 -13.91 7.08
C ASN A 346 -18.74 -13.43 5.88
N SER A 347 -17.66 -12.72 6.16
CA SER A 347 -16.77 -12.17 5.13
C SER A 347 -15.32 -12.51 5.40
N VAL A 348 -14.54 -12.53 4.32
CA VAL A 348 -13.11 -12.76 4.37
C VAL A 348 -12.40 -11.94 3.30
N ILE A 349 -11.24 -11.36 3.65
CA ILE A 349 -10.32 -10.80 2.67
C ILE A 349 -9.32 -11.88 2.28
N LEU A 350 -9.11 -12.06 0.97
CA LEU A 350 -8.00 -12.86 0.43
C LEU A 350 -6.99 -11.93 -0.25
N LYS A 351 -5.74 -12.06 0.16
CA LYS A 351 -4.57 -11.39 -0.42
C LYS A 351 -3.58 -12.41 -0.97
N GLY A 352 -2.60 -11.97 -1.74
CA GLY A 352 -1.50 -12.83 -2.20
C GLY A 352 -0.73 -13.43 -1.02
N ALA A 353 -0.16 -14.61 -1.20
CA ALA A 353 0.54 -15.33 -0.13
C ALA A 353 1.59 -14.46 0.60
N ARG A 354 2.33 -13.64 -0.12
CA ARG A 354 3.37 -12.75 0.43
C ARG A 354 2.86 -11.69 1.43
N HIS A 355 1.55 -11.48 1.52
CA HIS A 355 0.97 -10.60 2.55
C HIS A 355 0.81 -11.30 3.90
N TYR A 356 0.92 -12.63 3.95
CA TYR A 356 0.76 -13.39 5.19
C TYR A 356 2.10 -13.78 5.78
N ILE A 357 2.16 -13.82 7.12
CA ILE A 357 3.31 -14.34 7.83
C ILE A 357 3.34 -15.87 7.71
N ASP A 358 4.54 -16.40 7.49
CA ASP A 358 4.86 -17.81 7.64
C ASP A 358 5.43 -18.03 9.05
N LEU A 359 4.68 -18.74 9.90
CA LEU A 359 5.03 -18.95 11.30
C LEU A 359 6.26 -19.84 11.45
N ASN A 360 6.46 -20.83 10.55
CA ASN A 360 7.65 -21.67 10.56
C ASN A 360 8.91 -20.84 10.29
N LYS A 361 8.86 -19.99 9.25
CA LYS A 361 9.95 -19.08 8.92
C LYS A 361 10.25 -18.10 10.06
N PHE A 362 9.21 -17.50 10.62
CA PHE A 362 9.38 -16.54 11.70
C PHE A 362 10.02 -17.19 12.94
N ARG A 363 9.52 -18.37 13.37
CA ARG A 363 10.08 -19.10 14.51
C ARG A 363 11.55 -19.44 14.27
N ASN A 364 11.90 -19.98 13.11
CA ASN A 364 13.27 -20.39 12.78
C ASN A 364 14.25 -19.21 12.72
N LEU A 365 13.78 -18.02 12.35
CA LEU A 365 14.57 -16.79 12.28
C LEU A 365 14.50 -15.92 13.54
N LEU A 366 13.71 -16.31 14.55
CA LEU A 366 13.44 -15.47 15.72
C LEU A 366 14.72 -15.11 16.48
N PHE A 367 15.57 -16.10 16.77
CA PHE A 367 16.78 -15.91 17.54
C PHE A 367 18.07 -15.86 16.68
N VAL A 368 17.94 -15.98 15.37
CA VAL A 368 19.07 -15.83 14.45
C VAL A 368 19.56 -14.37 14.51
N PRO A 369 20.84 -14.12 14.79
CA PRO A 369 21.43 -12.78 14.76
C PRO A 369 21.27 -12.16 13.35
N ASP A 370 20.93 -10.89 13.29
CA ASP A 370 20.88 -10.15 12.02
C ASP A 370 21.83 -8.96 12.08
N SER A 371 22.39 -8.57 10.95
CA SER A 371 23.30 -7.42 10.83
C SER A 371 22.61 -6.06 11.08
N SER A 372 21.27 -6.02 11.12
CA SER A 372 20.49 -4.81 11.31
C SER A 372 19.79 -4.81 12.67
N SER A 373 20.10 -3.80 13.47
CA SER A 373 19.42 -3.53 14.75
C SER A 373 17.90 -3.33 14.58
N GLN A 374 17.46 -2.87 13.42
CA GLN A 374 16.04 -2.67 13.09
C GLN A 374 15.29 -4.01 13.02
N THR A 375 15.94 -5.11 12.65
CA THR A 375 15.34 -6.45 12.59
C THR A 375 14.88 -6.91 13.97
N ALA A 376 15.68 -6.72 15.02
CA ALA A 376 15.33 -7.09 16.38
C ALA A 376 14.06 -6.33 16.86
N PHE A 377 13.95 -5.06 16.49
CA PHE A 377 12.77 -4.25 16.80
C PHE A 377 11.51 -4.80 16.12
N VAL A 378 11.59 -5.14 14.83
CA VAL A 378 10.47 -5.74 14.08
C VAL A 378 10.09 -7.12 14.64
N LYS A 379 11.06 -7.95 15.03
CA LYS A 379 10.78 -9.24 15.72
C LYS A 379 9.97 -9.03 17.00
N ALA A 380 10.32 -8.06 17.82
CA ALA A 380 9.56 -7.72 19.04
C ALA A 380 8.13 -7.26 18.73
N GLN A 381 7.94 -6.41 17.69
CA GLN A 381 6.62 -6.01 17.23
C GLN A 381 5.77 -7.21 16.76
N ILE A 382 6.35 -8.13 16.00
CA ILE A 382 5.66 -9.33 15.50
C ILE A 382 5.25 -10.24 16.65
N LEU A 383 6.10 -10.44 17.68
CA LEU A 383 5.77 -11.24 18.85
C LEU A 383 4.51 -10.73 19.58
N VAL A 384 4.40 -9.42 19.76
CA VAL A 384 3.20 -8.80 20.35
C VAL A 384 2.02 -8.91 19.39
N TRP A 385 2.21 -8.63 18.09
CA TRP A 385 1.17 -8.70 17.08
C TRP A 385 0.54 -10.10 16.96
N LEU A 386 1.32 -11.17 17.07
CA LEU A 386 0.81 -12.54 17.04
C LEU A 386 -0.20 -12.84 18.16
N THR A 387 -0.12 -12.13 19.28
CA THR A 387 -1.13 -12.23 20.36
C THR A 387 -2.44 -11.50 20.02
N MET A 388 -2.45 -10.66 18.97
CA MET A 388 -3.56 -9.78 18.60
C MET A 388 -4.21 -10.17 17.27
N THR A 389 -3.40 -10.58 16.27
CA THR A 389 -3.90 -10.85 14.92
C THR A 389 -4.72 -12.13 14.83
N THR A 390 -5.77 -12.09 14.00
CA THR A 390 -6.55 -13.26 13.60
C THR A 390 -6.35 -13.61 12.13
N THR A 391 -5.75 -12.71 11.36
CA THR A 391 -5.58 -12.80 9.91
C THR A 391 -4.17 -13.21 9.50
N GLY A 392 -3.15 -12.85 10.28
CA GLY A 392 -1.74 -13.02 9.94
C GLY A 392 -1.29 -12.13 8.77
N ASP A 393 -2.02 -11.06 8.47
CA ASP A 393 -1.74 -10.14 7.37
C ASP A 393 -0.66 -9.12 7.79
N LEU A 394 0.53 -9.22 7.20
CA LEU A 394 1.67 -8.35 7.49
C LEU A 394 1.41 -6.87 7.21
N ASP A 395 0.43 -6.55 6.36
CA ASP A 395 0.05 -5.15 6.11
C ASP A 395 -0.56 -4.48 7.36
N GLU A 396 -1.05 -5.25 8.36
CA GLU A 396 -1.52 -4.73 9.65
C GLU A 396 -0.42 -4.02 10.46
N LEU A 397 0.83 -4.38 10.20
CA LEU A 397 1.99 -3.82 10.92
C LEU A 397 2.46 -2.47 10.35
N HIS A 398 1.93 -2.03 9.21
CA HIS A 398 2.34 -0.79 8.53
C HIS A 398 3.85 -0.61 8.34
N LEU A 399 4.61 -1.73 8.27
CA LEU A 399 6.06 -1.72 8.10
C LEU A 399 6.45 -1.22 6.70
N ASN A 400 7.54 -0.48 6.64
CA ASN A 400 8.16 -0.17 5.35
C ASN A 400 8.96 -1.40 4.88
N VAL A 401 8.33 -2.24 4.05
CA VAL A 401 8.90 -3.51 3.58
C VAL A 401 10.22 -3.29 2.81
N GLU A 402 10.34 -2.18 2.07
CA GLU A 402 11.58 -1.86 1.34
C GLU A 402 12.77 -1.58 2.26
N GLN A 403 12.50 -1.06 3.46
CA GLN A 403 13.51 -0.73 4.46
C GLN A 403 13.75 -1.87 5.47
N THR A 404 12.96 -2.95 5.42
CA THR A 404 13.03 -4.05 6.37
C THR A 404 13.16 -5.39 5.65
N PRO A 405 14.38 -5.76 5.18
CA PRO A 405 14.61 -7.00 4.43
C PRO A 405 14.15 -8.27 5.16
N PHE A 406 14.12 -8.25 6.51
CA PHE A 406 13.64 -9.35 7.33
C PHE A 406 12.19 -9.74 7.01
N VAL A 407 11.33 -8.79 6.70
CA VAL A 407 9.92 -9.05 6.39
C VAL A 407 9.79 -9.96 5.18
N TRP A 408 10.63 -9.80 4.16
CA TRP A 408 10.63 -10.68 2.99
C TRP A 408 10.98 -12.13 3.33
N LYS A 409 11.86 -12.34 4.33
CA LYS A 409 12.28 -13.69 4.76
C LYS A 409 11.16 -14.46 5.46
N ILE A 410 10.20 -13.77 6.08
CA ILE A 410 9.09 -14.38 6.83
C ILE A 410 7.76 -14.39 6.07
N GLN A 411 7.74 -13.90 4.83
CA GLN A 411 6.55 -13.95 3.97
C GLN A 411 6.22 -15.38 3.57
N HIS A 412 4.92 -15.68 3.48
CA HIS A 412 4.41 -16.98 3.07
C HIS A 412 4.62 -17.21 1.56
N THR A 413 5.02 -18.41 1.17
CA THR A 413 5.28 -18.79 -0.24
C THR A 413 4.07 -19.38 -0.95
N GLY A 414 3.04 -19.81 -0.20
CA GLY A 414 1.81 -20.39 -0.73
C GLY A 414 1.49 -21.76 -0.11
N VAL A 415 0.20 -22.09 0.01
CA VAL A 415 -0.26 -23.35 0.66
C VAL A 415 0.17 -24.62 -0.09
N LYS A 416 0.53 -24.52 -1.36
CA LYS A 416 1.03 -25.67 -2.14
C LYS A 416 2.31 -26.26 -1.54
N TRP A 417 3.06 -25.44 -0.81
CA TRP A 417 4.36 -25.78 -0.24
C TRP A 417 4.29 -26.12 1.26
N LEU A 418 3.08 -26.10 1.88
CA LEU A 418 2.90 -26.48 3.27
C LEU A 418 2.87 -27.99 3.42
N ASP A 419 3.77 -28.51 4.25
CA ASP A 419 3.77 -29.91 4.63
C ASP A 419 2.86 -30.13 5.85
N PRO A 420 1.94 -31.14 5.82
CA PRO A 420 1.13 -31.47 6.98
C PRO A 420 1.91 -31.84 8.26
N SER A 421 3.18 -32.24 8.13
CA SER A 421 4.06 -32.53 9.26
C SER A 421 4.66 -31.29 9.91
N GLU A 422 4.55 -30.11 9.27
CA GLU A 422 5.10 -28.86 9.82
C GLU A 422 4.39 -28.43 11.11
N PRO A 423 5.15 -27.91 12.11
CA PRO A 423 4.62 -27.56 13.44
C PRO A 423 3.43 -26.59 13.43
N PHE A 424 3.37 -25.69 12.44
CA PHE A 424 2.31 -24.66 12.34
C PHE A 424 1.28 -24.95 11.26
N TYR A 425 1.25 -26.18 10.67
CA TYR A 425 0.34 -26.50 9.57
C TYR A 425 -1.16 -26.19 9.89
N GLU A 426 -1.63 -26.56 11.09
CA GLU A 426 -3.02 -26.26 11.52
C GLU A 426 -3.20 -24.79 11.93
N ASP A 427 -2.11 -24.11 12.28
CA ASP A 427 -2.10 -22.73 12.69
C ASP A 427 -1.69 -21.75 11.59
N ASP A 428 -1.47 -22.25 10.39
CA ASP A 428 -1.14 -21.40 9.24
C ASP A 428 -2.28 -20.41 8.90
N PHE A 429 -1.90 -19.14 8.76
CA PHE A 429 -2.89 -18.07 8.53
C PHE A 429 -3.46 -18.09 7.12
N LEU A 430 -2.64 -18.32 6.09
CA LEU A 430 -3.10 -18.37 4.72
C LEU A 430 -4.06 -19.55 4.50
N ARG A 431 -3.70 -20.72 5.00
CA ARG A 431 -4.55 -21.92 4.96
C ARG A 431 -5.89 -21.69 5.67
N TYR A 432 -5.87 -21.07 6.84
CA TYR A 432 -7.08 -20.73 7.58
C TYR A 432 -7.98 -19.78 6.79
N ASN A 433 -7.43 -18.70 6.20
CA ASN A 433 -8.21 -17.75 5.42
C ASN A 433 -8.81 -18.37 4.15
N LEU A 434 -8.06 -19.26 3.47
CA LEU A 434 -8.59 -20.01 2.32
C LEU A 434 -9.73 -20.99 2.73
N ARG A 435 -9.60 -21.63 3.89
CA ARG A 435 -10.70 -22.48 4.44
C ARG A 435 -11.90 -21.62 4.80
N LYS A 436 -11.70 -20.46 5.43
CA LYS A 436 -12.76 -19.51 5.76
C LYS A 436 -13.49 -19.02 4.51
N ALA A 437 -12.77 -18.79 3.41
CA ALA A 437 -13.35 -18.36 2.13
C ALA A 437 -14.35 -19.38 1.56
N LYS A 438 -14.16 -20.69 1.81
CA LYS A 438 -15.09 -21.72 1.38
C LYS A 438 -16.44 -21.73 2.15
N SER A 439 -16.50 -21.03 3.28
CA SER A 439 -17.71 -20.92 4.12
C SER A 439 -18.24 -19.49 4.24
N ALA A 440 -17.59 -18.53 3.60
CA ALA A 440 -18.00 -17.13 3.62
C ALA A 440 -19.04 -16.83 2.53
N GLU A 441 -19.94 -15.90 2.81
CA GLU A 441 -20.84 -15.34 1.81
C GLU A 441 -20.19 -14.25 0.99
N PHE A 442 -19.25 -13.47 1.60
CA PHE A 442 -18.52 -12.40 0.94
C PHE A 442 -17.04 -12.70 0.93
N ILE A 443 -16.47 -12.82 -0.27
CA ILE A 443 -15.02 -12.98 -0.49
C ILE A 443 -14.53 -11.68 -1.12
N ILE A 444 -13.70 -10.94 -0.39
CA ILE A 444 -13.18 -9.65 -0.82
C ILE A 444 -11.75 -9.85 -1.31
N VAL A 445 -11.49 -9.43 -2.55
CA VAL A 445 -10.17 -9.55 -3.19
C VAL A 445 -9.79 -8.25 -3.88
N ASN A 446 -8.52 -8.06 -4.21
CA ASN A 446 -8.14 -7.04 -5.17
C ASN A 446 -8.12 -7.61 -6.60
N HIS A 447 -8.08 -6.73 -7.59
CA HIS A 447 -8.05 -7.13 -9.01
C HIS A 447 -6.89 -8.06 -9.33
N SER A 448 -5.70 -7.79 -8.79
CA SER A 448 -4.52 -8.63 -9.01
C SER A 448 -4.70 -10.04 -8.44
N TYR A 449 -5.29 -10.16 -7.25
CA TYR A 449 -5.57 -11.48 -6.65
C TYR A 449 -6.55 -12.27 -7.51
N LEU A 450 -7.66 -11.64 -7.93
CA LEU A 450 -8.66 -12.28 -8.78
C LEU A 450 -8.05 -12.82 -10.07
N ILE A 451 -7.23 -11.98 -10.75
CA ILE A 451 -6.60 -12.31 -12.02
C ILE A 451 -5.59 -13.47 -11.88
N LYS A 452 -4.82 -13.49 -10.79
CA LYS A 452 -3.82 -14.54 -10.55
C LYS A 452 -4.39 -15.85 -10.01
N ASN A 453 -5.52 -15.80 -9.30
CA ASN A 453 -6.08 -16.94 -8.56
C ASN A 453 -7.48 -17.35 -9.05
N TRP A 454 -7.84 -17.04 -10.29
CA TRP A 454 -9.16 -17.35 -10.84
C TRP A 454 -9.50 -18.85 -10.78
N GLN A 455 -8.50 -19.73 -10.86
CA GLN A 455 -8.65 -21.18 -10.77
C GLN A 455 -9.26 -21.61 -9.43
N PHE A 456 -8.94 -20.93 -8.33
CA PHE A 456 -9.56 -21.17 -7.02
C PHE A 456 -11.09 -21.00 -7.08
N PHE A 457 -11.56 -19.95 -7.74
CA PHE A 457 -13.00 -19.69 -7.89
C PHE A 457 -13.66 -20.64 -8.88
N LYS A 458 -12.97 -21.02 -9.96
CA LYS A 458 -13.45 -22.01 -10.93
C LYS A 458 -13.61 -23.41 -10.32
N SER A 459 -12.84 -23.73 -9.28
CA SER A 459 -12.93 -25.01 -8.55
C SER A 459 -14.12 -25.09 -7.57
N MET A 460 -14.87 -24.01 -7.40
CA MET A 460 -16.05 -24.01 -6.52
C MET A 460 -17.21 -24.85 -7.13
N PRO A 461 -17.98 -25.59 -6.31
CA PRO A 461 -19.06 -26.45 -6.80
C PRO A 461 -20.16 -25.71 -7.56
N VAL A 462 -20.41 -24.45 -7.18
CA VAL A 462 -21.39 -23.56 -7.81
C VAL A 462 -20.67 -22.27 -8.21
N LYS A 463 -20.95 -21.77 -9.43
CA LYS A 463 -20.38 -20.50 -9.89
C LYS A 463 -20.75 -19.37 -8.94
N PRO A 464 -19.77 -18.70 -8.30
CA PRO A 464 -20.04 -17.56 -7.42
C PRO A 464 -20.50 -16.33 -8.21
N TYR A 465 -21.11 -15.37 -7.53
CA TYR A 465 -21.32 -14.03 -8.10
C TYR A 465 -19.98 -13.28 -8.16
N LEU A 466 -19.82 -12.41 -9.16
CA LEU A 466 -18.67 -11.52 -9.26
C LEU A 466 -19.13 -10.07 -9.38
N LEU A 467 -18.58 -9.23 -8.50
CA LEU A 467 -18.65 -7.77 -8.60
C LEU A 467 -17.25 -7.20 -8.78
N ILE A 468 -17.07 -6.40 -9.80
CA ILE A 468 -15.84 -5.66 -10.08
C ILE A 468 -16.10 -4.18 -9.83
N ASP A 469 -15.50 -3.64 -8.77
CA ASP A 469 -15.53 -2.22 -8.46
C ASP A 469 -14.36 -1.49 -9.13
N GLU A 470 -14.53 -0.21 -9.48
CA GLU A 470 -13.55 0.55 -10.28
C GLU A 470 -13.10 -0.20 -11.56
N THR A 471 -14.11 -0.61 -12.32
CA THR A 471 -14.04 -1.49 -13.50
C THR A 471 -12.94 -1.10 -14.51
N GLN A 472 -12.71 0.19 -14.72
CA GLN A 472 -11.70 0.69 -15.65
C GLN A 472 -10.27 0.29 -15.25
N GLN A 473 -10.01 0.11 -13.95
CA GLN A 473 -8.70 -0.32 -13.46
C GLN A 473 -8.51 -1.84 -13.60
N PHE A 474 -9.62 -2.60 -13.64
CA PHE A 474 -9.57 -4.06 -13.74
C PHE A 474 -8.88 -4.53 -15.02
N ALA A 475 -9.28 -3.98 -16.18
CA ALA A 475 -8.67 -4.36 -17.46
C ALA A 475 -7.18 -3.94 -17.53
N GLU A 476 -6.83 -2.75 -17.04
CA GLU A 476 -5.42 -2.33 -16.96
C GLU A 476 -4.60 -3.25 -16.03
N THR A 477 -5.21 -3.69 -14.92
CA THR A 477 -4.59 -4.63 -14.00
C THR A 477 -4.42 -6.01 -14.65
N ALA A 478 -5.39 -6.46 -15.46
CA ALA A 478 -5.28 -7.72 -16.21
C ALA A 478 -4.10 -7.67 -17.20
N ILE A 479 -3.95 -6.57 -17.93
CA ILE A 479 -2.81 -6.37 -18.84
C ILE A 479 -1.50 -6.44 -18.06
N LYS A 480 -1.36 -5.69 -16.97
CA LYS A 480 -0.13 -5.64 -16.16
C LYS A 480 0.23 -6.98 -15.51
N ASN A 481 -0.76 -7.69 -14.94
CA ASN A 481 -0.49 -8.98 -14.31
C ASN A 481 -0.15 -10.12 -15.29
N ASN A 482 -0.50 -9.95 -16.56
CA ASN A 482 -0.12 -10.87 -17.62
C ASN A 482 1.09 -10.38 -18.43
N GLN A 483 1.81 -9.37 -17.93
CA GLN A 483 3.13 -9.03 -18.45
C GLN A 483 4.19 -9.81 -17.66
N ALA A 484 5.01 -10.55 -18.38
CA ALA A 484 6.16 -11.25 -17.84
C ALA A 484 7.45 -10.56 -18.29
N THR A 485 8.41 -10.41 -17.39
CA THR A 485 9.76 -9.93 -17.69
C THR A 485 10.77 -10.91 -17.16
N ILE A 486 11.49 -11.54 -18.05
CA ILE A 486 12.57 -12.46 -17.72
C ILE A 486 13.89 -11.74 -17.90
N LYS A 487 14.65 -11.68 -16.82
CA LYS A 487 16.04 -11.20 -16.82
C LYS A 487 16.96 -12.40 -16.65
N PRO A 488 17.61 -12.87 -17.72
CA PRO A 488 18.51 -14.04 -17.60
C PRO A 488 19.60 -13.86 -16.56
N LEU A 489 20.07 -12.64 -16.34
CA LEU A 489 21.04 -12.33 -15.28
C LEU A 489 20.50 -12.69 -13.87
N THR A 490 19.22 -12.52 -13.61
CA THR A 490 18.61 -12.93 -12.32
C THR A 490 18.61 -14.44 -12.15
N ILE A 491 18.33 -15.21 -13.22
CA ILE A 491 18.42 -16.67 -13.22
C ILE A 491 19.85 -17.10 -12.90
N MET A 492 20.85 -16.52 -13.58
CA MET A 492 22.27 -16.80 -13.36
C MET A 492 22.70 -16.46 -11.91
N THR A 493 22.19 -15.36 -11.37
CA THR A 493 22.46 -14.96 -9.98
C THR A 493 21.83 -15.95 -8.99
N SER A 494 20.61 -16.42 -9.24
CA SER A 494 19.95 -17.44 -8.41
C SER A 494 20.72 -18.76 -8.43
N VAL A 495 21.14 -19.21 -9.60
CA VAL A 495 21.99 -20.41 -9.73
C VAL A 495 23.32 -20.26 -8.97
N ASN A 496 24.02 -19.12 -9.14
CA ASN A 496 25.28 -18.89 -8.43
C ASN A 496 25.10 -18.84 -6.91
N ARG A 497 23.98 -18.29 -6.43
CA ARG A 497 23.66 -18.22 -5.00
C ARG A 497 23.41 -19.60 -4.40
N ILE A 498 22.71 -20.48 -5.12
CA ILE A 498 22.48 -21.87 -4.70
C ILE A 498 23.81 -22.62 -4.66
N LEU A 499 24.64 -22.53 -5.73
CA LEU A 499 25.95 -23.17 -5.78
C LEU A 499 26.88 -22.68 -4.66
N ALA A 500 26.88 -21.38 -4.36
CA ALA A 500 27.69 -20.83 -3.27
C ALA A 500 27.24 -21.37 -1.90
N SER A 501 25.92 -21.45 -1.66
CA SER A 501 25.38 -21.98 -0.39
C SER A 501 25.68 -23.47 -0.18
N MET A 502 25.88 -24.23 -1.25
CA MET A 502 26.26 -25.65 -1.18
C MET A 502 27.76 -25.87 -1.01
N ASN A 503 28.60 -25.02 -1.61
CA ASN A 503 30.04 -25.25 -1.77
C ASN A 503 30.91 -24.38 -0.86
N GLN A 504 30.37 -23.42 -0.14
CA GLN A 504 31.13 -22.48 0.69
C GLN A 504 30.58 -22.45 2.11
N GLU A 505 31.47 -22.56 3.07
CA GLU A 505 31.17 -22.40 4.48
C GLU A 505 31.00 -20.91 4.78
N HIS A 506 29.77 -20.50 5.08
CA HIS A 506 29.44 -19.16 5.54
C HIS A 506 28.13 -19.20 6.33
N ASP A 507 27.88 -18.20 7.16
CA ASP A 507 26.66 -18.09 7.93
C ASP A 507 25.40 -18.20 7.05
N GLY A 508 24.53 -19.17 7.35
CA GLY A 508 23.31 -19.46 6.59
C GLY A 508 23.54 -20.29 5.32
N SER A 509 24.69 -20.95 5.16
CA SER A 509 24.90 -21.94 4.11
C SER A 509 24.36 -23.32 4.51
N ILE A 510 24.06 -24.17 3.51
CA ILE A 510 23.67 -25.57 3.73
C ILE A 510 24.91 -26.52 3.70
N HIS A 511 26.08 -25.97 3.50
CA HIS A 511 27.33 -26.74 3.27
C HIS A 511 27.59 -27.75 4.38
N GLU A 512 27.54 -27.35 5.65
CA GLU A 512 27.80 -28.25 6.80
C GLU A 512 26.79 -29.39 6.88
N VAL A 513 25.54 -29.13 6.59
CA VAL A 513 24.45 -30.11 6.51
C VAL A 513 24.73 -31.16 5.43
N LEU A 514 25.25 -30.74 4.27
CA LEU A 514 25.52 -31.60 3.13
C LEU A 514 26.74 -32.50 3.38
N VAL A 515 27.85 -31.90 3.82
CA VAL A 515 29.11 -32.59 4.04
C VAL A 515 29.04 -33.61 5.20
N GLY A 516 28.15 -33.37 6.17
CA GLY A 516 27.92 -34.28 7.29
C GLY A 516 27.24 -35.60 6.94
N ASN A 517 26.70 -35.78 5.72
CA ASN A 517 25.97 -36.97 5.28
C ASN A 517 26.33 -37.34 3.83
N ILE A 518 26.89 -38.53 3.64
CA ILE A 518 27.33 -39.00 2.31
C ILE A 518 26.21 -38.99 1.25
N THR A 519 24.99 -39.30 1.64
CA THR A 519 23.85 -39.31 0.72
C THR A 519 23.49 -37.89 0.29
N LEU A 520 23.44 -36.92 1.22
CA LEU A 520 23.18 -35.51 0.95
C LEU A 520 24.30 -34.92 0.08
N ASP A 521 25.55 -35.22 0.37
CA ASP A 521 26.72 -34.76 -0.41
C ASP A 521 26.66 -35.26 -1.87
N SER A 522 26.36 -36.54 -2.08
CA SER A 522 26.18 -37.11 -3.42
C SER A 522 25.00 -36.45 -4.19
N LEU A 523 23.89 -36.14 -3.54
CA LEU A 523 22.77 -35.45 -4.16
C LEU A 523 23.15 -34.01 -4.50
N ALA A 524 23.91 -33.33 -3.65
CA ALA A 524 24.42 -32.00 -3.87
C ALA A 524 25.36 -31.91 -5.08
N ASP A 525 26.25 -32.87 -5.25
CA ASP A 525 27.12 -32.94 -6.42
C ASP A 525 26.34 -33.11 -7.73
N GLN A 526 25.32 -34.00 -7.73
CA GLN A 526 24.45 -34.17 -8.90
C GLN A 526 23.68 -32.89 -9.20
N LEU A 527 23.15 -32.21 -8.16
CA LEU A 527 22.45 -30.94 -8.29
C LEU A 527 23.37 -29.86 -8.86
N SER A 528 24.60 -29.76 -8.39
CA SER A 528 25.62 -28.83 -8.90
C SER A 528 25.88 -29.04 -10.40
N GLY A 529 25.94 -30.28 -10.85
CA GLY A 529 26.06 -30.62 -12.26
C GLY A 529 24.87 -30.14 -13.10
N GLN A 530 23.63 -30.34 -12.62
CA GLN A 530 22.43 -29.88 -13.33
C GLN A 530 22.33 -28.35 -13.35
N LEU A 531 22.64 -27.67 -12.24
CA LEU A 531 22.70 -26.21 -12.19
C LEU A 531 23.75 -25.63 -13.15
N GLY A 532 24.90 -26.32 -13.31
CA GLY A 532 25.91 -25.99 -14.31
C GLY A 532 25.37 -26.07 -15.75
N GLN A 533 24.53 -27.07 -16.04
CA GLN A 533 23.85 -27.19 -17.34
C GLN A 533 22.86 -26.05 -17.58
N VAL A 534 22.04 -25.67 -16.57
CA VAL A 534 21.14 -24.49 -16.67
C VAL A 534 21.95 -23.26 -17.09
N LYS A 535 23.07 -22.99 -16.44
CA LYS A 535 23.98 -21.88 -16.76
C LYS A 535 24.39 -21.87 -18.24
N GLN A 536 24.85 -23.02 -18.74
CA GLN A 536 25.27 -23.13 -20.15
C GLN A 536 24.11 -22.90 -21.12
N ILE A 537 22.95 -23.48 -20.85
CA ILE A 537 21.77 -23.37 -21.70
C ILE A 537 21.30 -21.91 -21.76
N ILE A 538 21.16 -21.26 -20.61
CA ILE A 538 20.74 -19.86 -20.51
C ILE A 538 21.72 -18.94 -21.24
N THR A 539 23.05 -19.13 -21.05
CA THR A 539 24.07 -18.33 -21.72
C THR A 539 23.96 -18.45 -23.24
N GLY A 540 23.77 -19.67 -23.77
CA GLY A 540 23.60 -19.90 -25.20
C GLY A 540 22.32 -19.27 -25.78
N LEU A 541 21.20 -19.34 -25.06
CA LEU A 541 19.94 -18.71 -25.46
C LEU A 541 20.06 -17.18 -25.49
N ILE A 542 20.65 -16.59 -24.45
CA ILE A 542 20.88 -15.13 -24.36
C ILE A 542 21.73 -14.65 -25.52
N GLN A 543 22.84 -15.34 -25.81
CA GLN A 543 23.75 -14.99 -26.90
C GLN A 543 23.02 -15.01 -28.24
N THR A 544 22.23 -16.06 -28.48
CA THR A 544 21.46 -16.20 -29.73
C THR A 544 20.42 -15.07 -29.88
N MET A 545 19.71 -14.74 -28.79
CA MET A 545 18.69 -13.67 -28.80
C MET A 545 19.35 -12.30 -28.97
N PHE A 546 20.45 -12.05 -28.27
CA PHE A 546 21.19 -10.81 -28.37
C PHE A 546 21.73 -10.57 -29.78
N GLU A 547 22.38 -11.58 -30.38
CA GLU A 547 22.85 -11.48 -31.75
C GLU A 547 21.74 -11.19 -32.76
N LYS A 548 20.60 -11.87 -32.65
CA LYS A 548 19.44 -11.63 -33.50
C LYS A 548 18.84 -10.22 -33.29
N ALA A 549 18.81 -9.74 -32.06
CA ALA A 549 18.27 -8.41 -31.72
C ALA A 549 19.15 -7.28 -32.28
N VAL A 550 20.48 -7.46 -32.25
CA VAL A 550 21.46 -6.42 -32.56
C VAL A 550 21.95 -6.46 -34.01
N ARG A 551 21.95 -7.62 -34.68
CA ARG A 551 22.60 -7.91 -36.00
C ARG A 551 22.20 -7.00 -37.16
N ASN A 552 21.06 -6.30 -37.13
CA ASN A 552 20.52 -5.55 -38.28
C ASN A 552 20.49 -4.02 -38.04
N LYS A 553 21.17 -3.45 -37.03
CA LYS A 553 21.16 -2.02 -36.83
C LYS A 553 22.57 -1.48 -36.59
N GLN A 554 22.96 -0.44 -37.33
CA GLN A 554 24.05 0.44 -36.92
C GLN A 554 23.65 1.14 -35.64
N LEU A 555 23.97 0.51 -34.50
CA LEU A 555 23.76 1.10 -33.19
C LEU A 555 24.76 2.25 -33.04
N HIS A 556 24.26 3.48 -33.03
CA HIS A 556 25.09 4.65 -32.72
C HIS A 556 25.75 4.44 -31.36
N LYS A 557 27.03 4.76 -31.27
CA LYS A 557 27.92 4.51 -30.10
C LYS A 557 27.44 5.07 -28.73
N ASN A 558 26.36 5.87 -28.72
CA ASN A 558 25.83 6.58 -27.55
C ASN A 558 24.45 6.09 -27.06
N ILE A 559 23.92 4.95 -27.54
CA ILE A 559 22.63 4.44 -27.06
C ILE A 559 22.87 3.61 -25.80
N SER A 560 22.39 4.10 -24.66
CA SER A 560 22.44 3.37 -23.38
C SER A 560 21.31 2.35 -23.23
N PHE A 561 20.18 2.57 -23.91
CA PHE A 561 18.95 1.76 -23.82
C PHE A 561 18.45 1.41 -25.22
N PHE A 562 18.09 0.13 -25.43
CA PHE A 562 17.56 -0.36 -26.68
C PHE A 562 16.34 -1.27 -26.42
N GLU A 563 15.30 -1.05 -27.18
CA GLU A 563 14.05 -1.81 -27.08
C GLU A 563 13.58 -2.22 -28.47
N ARG A 564 13.19 -3.49 -28.65
CA ARG A 564 12.77 -4.05 -29.91
C ARG A 564 11.59 -4.99 -29.75
N LEU A 565 10.51 -4.70 -30.48
CA LEU A 565 9.41 -5.63 -30.69
C LEU A 565 9.88 -6.82 -31.54
N ILE A 566 9.55 -8.04 -31.12
CA ILE A 566 9.79 -9.26 -31.89
C ILE A 566 8.50 -9.56 -32.68
N PRO A 567 8.54 -9.53 -34.04
CA PRO A 567 7.39 -9.92 -34.86
C PRO A 567 6.98 -11.37 -34.57
N ILE A 568 5.69 -11.68 -34.65
CA ILE A 568 5.13 -13.01 -34.38
C ILE A 568 5.85 -14.10 -35.19
N ASN A 569 6.07 -13.89 -36.47
CA ASN A 569 6.78 -14.87 -37.31
C ASN A 569 8.24 -15.06 -36.90
N GLU A 570 8.89 -14.02 -36.42
CA GLU A 570 10.26 -14.11 -35.90
C GLU A 570 10.27 -14.90 -34.59
N MET A 571 9.29 -14.68 -33.67
CA MET A 571 9.16 -15.44 -32.44
C MET A 571 8.91 -16.93 -32.72
N LYS A 572 8.00 -17.26 -33.65
CA LYS A 572 7.79 -18.65 -34.11
C LYS A 572 9.08 -19.27 -34.65
N SER A 573 9.88 -18.52 -35.40
CA SER A 573 11.18 -18.99 -35.90
C SER A 573 12.21 -19.17 -34.78
N ILE A 574 12.22 -18.30 -33.76
CA ILE A 574 13.12 -18.41 -32.61
C ILE A 574 12.78 -19.68 -31.79
N ILE A 575 11.50 -19.92 -31.51
CA ILE A 575 11.06 -21.11 -30.77
C ILE A 575 11.40 -22.38 -31.54
N LYS A 576 11.01 -22.48 -32.81
CA LYS A 576 11.30 -23.66 -33.66
C LYS A 576 12.80 -23.92 -33.78
N GLY A 577 13.61 -22.85 -33.98
CA GLY A 577 15.06 -22.99 -34.12
C GLY A 577 15.79 -23.37 -32.82
N ASN A 578 15.18 -23.20 -31.67
CA ASN A 578 15.77 -23.51 -30.36
C ASN A 578 15.05 -24.68 -29.64
N HIS A 579 14.10 -25.35 -30.28
CA HIS A 579 13.31 -26.43 -29.66
C HIS A 579 14.17 -27.49 -28.91
N PRO A 580 15.29 -28.00 -29.47
CA PRO A 580 16.13 -28.94 -28.75
C PRO A 580 16.77 -28.35 -27.47
N THR A 581 17.08 -27.05 -27.49
CA THR A 581 17.66 -26.34 -26.34
C THR A 581 16.60 -26.09 -25.28
N ILE A 582 15.38 -25.76 -25.67
CA ILE A 582 14.22 -25.57 -24.79
C ILE A 582 13.84 -26.89 -24.13
N ASP A 583 13.78 -27.99 -24.89
CA ASP A 583 13.54 -29.33 -24.35
C ASP A 583 14.63 -29.78 -23.37
N ARG A 584 15.88 -29.45 -23.69
CA ARG A 584 16.98 -29.71 -22.75
C ARG A 584 16.84 -28.93 -21.45
N LEU A 585 16.41 -27.65 -21.52
CA LEU A 585 16.15 -26.84 -20.33
C LEU A 585 15.05 -27.46 -19.46
N ARG A 586 13.94 -27.89 -20.08
CA ARG A 586 12.81 -28.53 -19.40
C ARG A 586 13.26 -29.82 -18.67
N ARG A 587 13.96 -30.73 -19.37
CA ARG A 587 14.46 -31.96 -18.76
C ARG A 587 15.45 -31.68 -17.64
N THR A 588 16.30 -30.67 -17.80
CA THR A 588 17.26 -30.28 -16.74
C THR A 588 16.51 -29.75 -15.52
N GLN A 589 15.46 -28.99 -15.71
CA GLN A 589 14.61 -28.50 -14.60
C GLN A 589 13.88 -29.66 -13.91
N GLU A 590 13.27 -30.60 -14.65
CA GLU A 590 12.63 -31.78 -14.10
C GLU A 590 13.62 -32.64 -13.28
N ALA A 591 14.85 -32.77 -13.76
CA ALA A 591 15.92 -33.48 -13.02
C ALA A 591 16.30 -32.74 -11.73
N ILE A 592 16.39 -31.40 -11.75
CA ILE A 592 16.62 -30.58 -10.56
C ILE A 592 15.49 -30.78 -9.56
N ASP A 593 14.22 -30.68 -10.00
CA ASP A 593 13.03 -30.84 -9.15
C ASP A 593 13.02 -32.22 -8.46
N GLY A 594 13.43 -33.27 -9.20
CA GLY A 594 13.57 -34.59 -8.66
C GLY A 594 14.68 -34.71 -7.59
N LEU A 595 15.85 -34.12 -7.83
CA LEU A 595 16.97 -34.09 -6.88
C LEU A 595 16.63 -33.32 -5.62
N ILE A 596 15.95 -32.15 -5.76
CA ILE A 596 15.49 -31.34 -4.64
C ILE A 596 14.46 -32.10 -3.78
N THR A 597 13.55 -32.85 -4.40
CA THR A 597 12.60 -33.69 -3.68
C THR A 597 13.28 -34.77 -2.87
N GLN A 598 14.31 -35.41 -3.46
CA GLN A 598 15.11 -36.42 -2.77
C GLN A 598 15.92 -35.80 -1.61
N LEU A 599 16.53 -34.67 -1.84
CA LEU A 599 17.31 -33.94 -0.84
C LEU A 599 16.43 -33.50 0.34
N ASN A 600 15.25 -32.98 0.08
CA ASN A 600 14.28 -32.66 1.13
C ASN A 600 13.81 -33.87 1.93
N THR A 601 13.59 -35.01 1.25
CA THR A 601 13.18 -36.25 1.90
C THR A 601 14.28 -36.77 2.83
N GLU A 602 15.54 -36.67 2.41
CA GLU A 602 16.70 -37.17 3.20
C GLU A 602 17.00 -36.22 4.38
N ILE A 603 16.87 -34.90 4.19
CA ILE A 603 16.95 -33.92 5.28
C ILE A 603 15.89 -34.21 6.34
N ASN A 604 14.64 -34.43 5.93
CA ASN A 604 13.53 -34.69 6.86
C ASN A 604 13.71 -36.04 7.63
N ARG A 605 14.40 -37.02 7.06
CA ARG A 605 14.73 -38.26 7.76
C ARG A 605 15.76 -38.07 8.88
N ASN A 606 16.60 -37.05 8.75
CA ASN A 606 17.68 -36.75 9.68
C ASN A 606 17.43 -35.50 10.52
N VAL A 607 16.18 -35.10 10.64
CA VAL A 607 15.78 -33.83 11.26
C VAL A 607 16.35 -33.61 12.67
N ASP A 608 16.42 -34.68 13.46
CA ASP A 608 16.91 -34.64 14.85
C ASP A 608 18.43 -34.40 14.96
N ALA A 609 19.17 -34.46 13.85
CA ALA A 609 20.63 -34.27 13.81
C ALA A 609 21.02 -32.79 13.56
N PHE A 610 20.07 -31.93 13.23
CA PHE A 610 20.33 -30.55 12.80
C PHE A 610 20.11 -29.54 13.93
N THR A 611 20.95 -28.52 13.96
CA THR A 611 20.84 -27.35 14.86
C THR A 611 19.91 -26.27 14.28
N ASP A 612 19.50 -25.29 15.10
CA ASP A 612 18.71 -24.14 14.63
C ASP A 612 19.45 -23.33 13.52
N GLN A 613 20.77 -23.32 13.54
CA GLN A 613 21.60 -22.67 12.51
C GLN A 613 21.55 -23.45 11.18
N ASP A 614 21.58 -24.80 11.25
CA ASP A 614 21.45 -25.68 10.09
C ASP A 614 20.08 -25.50 9.42
N PHE A 615 19.01 -25.40 10.20
CA PHE A 615 17.66 -25.13 9.68
C PHE A 615 17.60 -23.79 8.95
N SER A 616 18.29 -22.75 9.42
CA SER A 616 18.38 -21.47 8.70
C SER A 616 19.03 -21.61 7.33
N GLY A 617 20.12 -22.40 7.23
CA GLY A 617 20.81 -22.73 5.98
C GLY A 617 19.91 -23.52 5.01
N ILE A 618 19.31 -24.60 5.50
CA ILE A 618 18.36 -25.45 4.76
C ILE A 618 17.23 -24.58 4.18
N TYR A 619 16.67 -23.74 5.01
CA TYR A 619 15.56 -22.88 4.64
C TYR A 619 15.94 -21.89 3.52
N THR A 620 17.07 -21.20 3.69
CA THR A 620 17.61 -20.24 2.72
C THR A 620 17.90 -20.92 1.38
N PHE A 621 18.39 -22.15 1.41
CA PHE A 621 18.65 -22.95 0.21
C PHE A 621 17.37 -23.26 -0.56
N PHE A 622 16.32 -23.78 0.09
CA PHE A 622 15.04 -24.08 -0.57
C PHE A 622 14.32 -22.82 -1.07
N GLU A 623 14.42 -21.71 -0.38
CA GLU A 623 13.91 -20.40 -0.84
C GLU A 623 14.60 -19.96 -2.14
N ASN A 624 15.92 -20.03 -2.20
CA ASN A 624 16.69 -19.70 -3.40
C ASN A 624 16.33 -20.64 -4.57
N TYR A 625 16.12 -21.93 -4.29
CA TYR A 625 15.65 -22.90 -5.27
C TYR A 625 14.23 -22.57 -5.77
N ASN A 626 13.27 -22.29 -4.89
CA ASN A 626 11.90 -21.93 -5.28
C ASN A 626 11.89 -20.69 -6.17
N GLN A 627 12.72 -19.69 -5.88
CA GLN A 627 12.91 -18.51 -6.71
C GLN A 627 13.46 -18.86 -8.10
N LEU A 628 14.46 -19.75 -8.17
CA LEU A 628 15.02 -20.23 -9.43
C LEU A 628 13.97 -20.99 -10.25
N SER A 629 13.25 -21.92 -9.62
CA SER A 629 12.20 -22.74 -10.27
C SER A 629 11.10 -21.85 -10.86
N GLU A 630 10.63 -20.83 -10.12
CA GLU A 630 9.66 -19.85 -10.64
C GLU A 630 10.19 -19.10 -11.87
N GLN A 631 11.45 -18.67 -11.85
CA GLN A 631 12.07 -17.95 -12.97
C GLN A 631 12.24 -18.85 -14.21
N LEU A 632 12.62 -20.12 -14.00
CA LEU A 632 12.76 -21.09 -15.11
C LEU A 632 11.39 -21.44 -15.70
N ASN A 633 10.37 -21.65 -14.87
CA ASN A 633 9.00 -21.89 -15.32
C ASN A 633 8.48 -20.73 -16.18
N GLN A 634 8.63 -19.49 -15.71
CA GLN A 634 8.25 -18.29 -16.48
C GLN A 634 8.99 -18.21 -17.82
N MET A 635 10.27 -18.59 -17.86
CA MET A 635 11.05 -18.61 -19.11
C MET A 635 10.54 -19.69 -20.07
N LEU A 636 10.27 -20.88 -19.58
CA LEU A 636 9.71 -21.97 -20.36
C LEU A 636 8.31 -21.64 -20.88
N GLU A 637 7.44 -21.02 -20.08
CA GLU A 637 6.12 -20.56 -20.50
C GLU A 637 6.18 -19.65 -21.74
N ILE A 638 7.18 -18.76 -21.81
CA ILE A 638 7.35 -17.85 -22.97
C ILE A 638 7.96 -18.60 -24.17
N LEU A 639 8.92 -19.49 -23.94
CA LEU A 639 9.69 -20.14 -25.00
C LEU A 639 9.03 -21.42 -25.53
N ASP A 640 8.05 -21.98 -24.84
CA ASP A 640 7.35 -23.22 -25.18
C ASP A 640 5.91 -23.02 -25.67
N MET A 641 5.56 -21.81 -26.05
CA MET A 641 4.22 -21.48 -26.56
C MET A 641 3.95 -22.16 -27.90
N ASP A 642 2.73 -22.67 -28.06
CA ASP A 642 2.20 -23.11 -29.34
C ASP A 642 1.88 -21.93 -30.26
N ASP A 643 1.68 -22.22 -31.56
CA ASP A 643 1.42 -21.20 -32.56
C ASP A 643 0.16 -20.34 -32.25
N GLN A 644 -0.85 -20.89 -31.60
CA GLN A 644 -2.08 -20.20 -31.22
C GLN A 644 -1.84 -19.22 -30.05
N SER A 645 -1.08 -19.63 -29.07
CA SER A 645 -0.71 -18.81 -27.91
C SER A 645 0.20 -17.65 -28.33
N ILE A 646 1.15 -17.90 -29.27
CA ILE A 646 2.01 -16.82 -29.79
C ILE A 646 1.19 -15.72 -30.46
N ASP A 647 0.11 -16.08 -31.18
CA ASP A 647 -0.77 -15.11 -31.87
C ASP A 647 -1.62 -14.26 -30.92
N GLN A 648 -1.68 -14.63 -29.63
CA GLN A 648 -2.39 -13.91 -28.58
C GLN A 648 -1.48 -13.00 -27.75
N HIS A 649 -0.14 -13.14 -27.90
CA HIS A 649 0.84 -12.42 -27.10
C HIS A 649 1.73 -11.50 -27.96
N VAL A 650 2.28 -10.49 -27.31
CA VAL A 650 3.37 -9.67 -27.83
C VAL A 650 4.64 -9.96 -27.04
N THR A 651 5.75 -10.09 -27.76
CA THR A 651 7.07 -10.30 -27.14
C THR A 651 8.02 -9.19 -27.60
N TRP A 652 8.80 -8.65 -26.66
CA TRP A 652 9.83 -7.66 -26.98
C TRP A 652 11.08 -7.87 -26.13
N ILE A 653 12.21 -7.40 -26.64
CA ILE A 653 13.50 -7.44 -25.96
C ILE A 653 13.86 -6.03 -25.54
N THR A 654 14.36 -5.91 -24.30
CA THR A 654 14.94 -4.69 -23.76
C THR A 654 16.41 -4.94 -23.42
N ILE A 655 17.31 -4.03 -23.82
CA ILE A 655 18.74 -4.07 -23.49
C ILE A 655 19.11 -2.76 -22.83
N ASN A 656 19.52 -2.80 -21.56
CA ASN A 656 19.84 -1.59 -20.79
C ASN A 656 21.26 -1.08 -21.07
N HIS A 657 22.18 -1.96 -21.48
CA HIS A 657 23.56 -1.62 -21.86
C HIS A 657 23.94 -2.39 -23.14
N VAL A 658 23.91 -1.71 -24.27
CA VAL A 658 24.07 -2.33 -25.60
C VAL A 658 25.38 -3.14 -25.77
N LYS A 659 26.36 -2.92 -24.92
CA LYS A 659 27.62 -3.67 -24.93
C LYS A 659 27.62 -4.89 -23.98
N ASP A 660 26.58 -5.04 -23.14
CA ASP A 660 26.49 -6.11 -22.17
C ASP A 660 25.34 -7.05 -22.51
N VAL A 661 25.67 -8.24 -22.92
CA VAL A 661 24.73 -9.32 -23.25
C VAL A 661 23.82 -9.64 -22.05
N ASN A 662 24.35 -9.55 -20.83
CA ASN A 662 23.62 -9.85 -19.60
C ASN A 662 22.57 -8.80 -19.25
N SER A 663 22.61 -7.63 -19.89
CA SER A 663 21.59 -6.58 -19.70
C SER A 663 20.30 -6.84 -20.48
N LEU A 664 20.21 -7.93 -21.25
CA LEU A 664 19.03 -8.33 -22.00
C LEU A 664 17.90 -8.76 -21.06
N SER A 665 16.71 -8.28 -21.35
CA SER A 665 15.46 -8.77 -20.77
C SER A 665 14.49 -9.19 -21.85
N LEU A 666 13.85 -10.34 -21.70
CA LEU A 666 12.77 -10.83 -22.54
C LEU A 666 11.43 -10.46 -21.87
N ASN A 667 10.59 -9.75 -22.60
CA ASN A 667 9.32 -9.28 -22.09
C ASN A 667 8.18 -9.83 -22.93
N GLN A 668 7.06 -10.13 -22.28
CA GLN A 668 5.85 -10.61 -22.93
C GLN A 668 4.62 -9.95 -22.34
N GLY A 669 3.56 -9.77 -23.13
CA GLY A 669 2.26 -9.29 -22.69
C GLY A 669 1.12 -9.84 -23.55
N ILE A 670 -0.08 -9.90 -23.00
CA ILE A 670 -1.27 -10.33 -23.75
C ILE A 670 -1.77 -9.21 -24.68
N LEU A 671 -2.11 -9.55 -25.90
CA LEU A 671 -2.67 -8.62 -26.91
C LEU A 671 -4.20 -8.62 -26.92
N LYS A 672 -4.82 -9.73 -26.55
CA LYS A 672 -6.27 -9.92 -26.57
C LYS A 672 -6.80 -10.06 -25.14
N THR A 673 -6.81 -8.94 -24.42
CA THR A 673 -7.30 -8.91 -23.04
C THR A 673 -8.74 -9.41 -22.92
N GLU A 674 -9.58 -9.11 -23.92
CA GLU A 674 -10.96 -9.55 -24.00
C GLU A 674 -11.10 -11.08 -24.01
N THR A 675 -10.25 -11.77 -24.76
CA THR A 675 -10.25 -13.25 -24.84
C THR A 675 -9.82 -13.83 -23.49
N TYR A 676 -8.73 -13.32 -22.92
CA TYR A 676 -8.24 -13.76 -21.63
C TYR A 676 -9.29 -13.62 -20.52
N LEU A 677 -9.96 -12.48 -20.45
CA LEU A 677 -10.97 -12.22 -19.42
C LEU A 677 -12.18 -13.16 -19.56
N ASN A 678 -12.64 -13.40 -20.80
CA ASN A 678 -13.79 -14.29 -21.04
C ASN A 678 -13.47 -15.75 -20.69
N GLU A 679 -12.35 -16.28 -21.19
CA GLU A 679 -12.01 -17.71 -21.07
C GLU A 679 -11.53 -18.08 -19.65
N ASN A 680 -10.83 -17.18 -18.97
CA ASN A 680 -10.24 -17.48 -17.68
C ASN A 680 -11.05 -16.90 -16.52
N ILE A 681 -11.48 -15.64 -16.60
CA ILE A 681 -12.10 -14.97 -15.47
C ILE A 681 -13.62 -15.18 -15.48
N TYR A 682 -14.32 -14.70 -16.52
CA TYR A 682 -15.79 -14.65 -16.47
C TYR A 682 -16.45 -16.03 -16.52
N ASP A 683 -15.81 -17.00 -17.19
CA ASP A 683 -16.31 -18.38 -17.22
C ASP A 683 -16.40 -19.04 -15.81
N ALA A 684 -15.61 -18.57 -14.86
CA ALA A 684 -15.63 -19.07 -13.49
C ALA A 684 -16.83 -18.55 -12.64
N PHE A 685 -17.58 -17.57 -13.13
CA PHE A 685 -18.59 -16.83 -12.35
C PHE A 685 -19.95 -16.77 -13.05
N GLU A 686 -20.97 -16.36 -12.29
CA GLU A 686 -22.21 -15.84 -12.86
C GLU A 686 -21.95 -14.56 -13.68
N PRO A 687 -22.88 -14.11 -14.55
CA PRO A 687 -22.69 -12.86 -15.29
C PRO A 687 -22.28 -11.70 -14.37
N VAL A 688 -21.22 -11.02 -14.77
CA VAL A 688 -20.48 -10.09 -13.89
C VAL A 688 -21.22 -8.77 -13.69
N THR A 689 -21.21 -8.25 -12.48
CA THR A 689 -21.60 -6.86 -12.18
C THR A 689 -20.36 -5.97 -12.15
N PHE A 690 -20.31 -5.01 -13.07
CA PHE A 690 -19.26 -3.98 -13.17
C PHE A 690 -19.77 -2.67 -12.61
N THR A 691 -18.99 -2.05 -11.73
CA THR A 691 -19.30 -0.74 -11.17
C THR A 691 -18.07 0.18 -11.14
N GLY A 692 -18.31 1.46 -11.13
CA GLY A 692 -17.25 2.48 -11.04
C GLY A 692 -17.82 3.88 -11.12
N ALA A 693 -17.06 4.87 -10.67
CA ALA A 693 -17.48 6.27 -10.72
C ALA A 693 -17.52 6.80 -12.15
N THR A 694 -16.55 6.40 -12.96
CA THR A 694 -16.41 6.80 -14.36
C THR A 694 -15.98 5.58 -15.17
N ILE A 695 -16.92 4.96 -15.87
CA ILE A 695 -16.66 3.74 -16.66
C ILE A 695 -16.48 4.09 -18.16
N PHE A 696 -17.30 4.99 -18.68
CA PHE A 696 -17.33 5.28 -20.10
C PHE A 696 -16.60 6.60 -20.45
N PRO A 697 -15.71 6.61 -21.47
CA PRO A 697 -15.11 7.85 -21.98
C PRO A 697 -16.15 8.83 -22.53
N SER A 698 -17.21 8.28 -23.14
CA SER A 698 -18.36 9.04 -23.65
C SER A 698 -19.60 8.15 -23.72
N ARG A 699 -20.78 8.77 -23.92
CA ARG A 699 -22.08 8.04 -23.99
C ARG A 699 -22.14 6.99 -25.11
N ARG A 700 -21.42 7.20 -26.20
CA ARG A 700 -21.47 6.33 -27.41
C ARG A 700 -20.23 5.45 -27.55
N SER A 701 -19.23 5.58 -26.67
CA SER A 701 -17.97 4.85 -26.77
C SER A 701 -18.18 3.33 -26.65
N ARG A 702 -17.55 2.58 -27.53
CA ARG A 702 -17.45 1.11 -27.47
C ARG A 702 -16.22 0.64 -26.70
N PHE A 703 -15.30 1.54 -26.40
CA PHE A 703 -13.98 1.26 -25.83
C PHE A 703 -14.02 0.31 -24.63
N ILE A 704 -14.89 0.56 -23.65
CA ILE A 704 -14.98 -0.29 -22.44
C ILE A 704 -15.54 -1.68 -22.77
N TYR A 705 -16.50 -1.79 -23.67
CA TYR A 705 -17.03 -3.09 -24.06
C TYR A 705 -15.96 -3.94 -24.75
N ASP A 706 -15.21 -3.34 -25.70
CA ASP A 706 -14.13 -4.00 -26.40
C ASP A 706 -13.00 -4.38 -25.41
N LEU A 707 -12.64 -3.49 -24.49
CA LEU A 707 -11.58 -3.70 -23.50
C LEU A 707 -11.92 -4.83 -22.50
N LEU A 708 -13.19 -4.92 -22.07
CA LEU A 708 -13.66 -5.93 -21.11
C LEU A 708 -14.16 -7.21 -21.81
N GLY A 709 -14.23 -7.24 -23.13
CA GLY A 709 -14.78 -8.40 -23.84
C GLY A 709 -16.29 -8.61 -23.63
N ILE A 710 -17.06 -7.54 -23.45
CA ILE A 710 -18.50 -7.62 -23.16
C ILE A 710 -19.30 -7.33 -24.45
N ASP A 711 -20.24 -8.21 -24.76
CA ASP A 711 -21.19 -7.91 -25.82
C ASP A 711 -22.25 -6.90 -25.35
N ARG A 712 -22.19 -5.70 -25.96
CA ARG A 712 -23.10 -4.60 -25.67
C ARG A 712 -24.59 -4.97 -25.82
N LYS A 713 -24.93 -5.90 -26.72
CA LYS A 713 -26.32 -6.30 -26.96
C LYS A 713 -26.89 -7.14 -25.84
N HIS A 714 -26.02 -7.87 -25.14
CA HIS A 714 -26.40 -8.77 -24.07
C HIS A 714 -26.17 -8.18 -22.67
N ALA A 715 -25.58 -6.99 -22.57
CA ALA A 715 -25.31 -6.32 -21.30
C ALA A 715 -26.40 -5.29 -20.94
N VAL A 716 -26.68 -5.18 -19.65
CA VAL A 716 -27.54 -4.10 -19.12
C VAL A 716 -26.67 -2.96 -18.63
N VAL A 717 -26.89 -1.77 -19.16
CA VAL A 717 -26.11 -0.57 -18.83
C VAL A 717 -26.96 0.43 -18.11
N LYS A 718 -26.53 0.87 -16.94
CA LYS A 718 -27.18 1.93 -16.17
C LYS A 718 -26.18 3.01 -15.77
N ARG A 719 -26.54 4.26 -16.07
CA ARG A 719 -25.82 5.45 -15.60
C ARG A 719 -26.71 6.14 -14.57
N LEU A 720 -26.21 6.19 -13.36
CA LEU A 720 -26.90 6.85 -12.25
C LEU A 720 -26.59 8.34 -12.26
N LYS A 721 -27.50 9.14 -11.78
CA LYS A 721 -27.31 10.58 -11.71
C LYS A 721 -26.53 10.93 -10.45
N SER A 722 -25.68 11.96 -10.52
CA SER A 722 -25.06 12.56 -9.34
C SER A 722 -26.11 13.29 -8.51
N ASP A 723 -25.93 13.26 -7.19
CA ASP A 723 -26.68 14.11 -6.26
C ASP A 723 -26.08 15.53 -6.16
N PHE A 724 -24.96 15.79 -6.84
CA PHE A 724 -24.28 17.09 -6.88
C PHE A 724 -24.82 17.97 -7.98
N ASP A 725 -24.57 19.27 -7.86
CA ASP A 725 -24.77 20.25 -8.92
C ASP A 725 -23.41 20.77 -9.44
N PRO A 726 -22.72 20.03 -10.31
CA PRO A 726 -21.41 20.41 -10.77
C PRO A 726 -21.39 21.76 -11.51
N GLN A 727 -22.55 22.19 -12.02
CA GLN A 727 -22.66 23.48 -12.73
C GLN A 727 -22.46 24.66 -11.80
N ASN A 728 -22.88 24.54 -10.54
CA ASN A 728 -22.67 25.56 -9.53
C ASN A 728 -21.45 25.31 -8.63
N GLN A 729 -21.01 24.06 -8.49
CA GLN A 729 -19.94 23.67 -7.57
C GLN A 729 -18.54 23.69 -8.19
N ALA A 730 -18.41 23.71 -9.51
CA ALA A 730 -17.09 23.68 -10.16
C ALA A 730 -17.00 24.58 -11.39
N ARG A 731 -15.75 24.96 -11.74
CA ARG A 731 -15.39 25.65 -12.99
C ARG A 731 -14.18 24.96 -13.63
N ILE A 732 -14.20 24.82 -14.95
CA ILE A 732 -13.04 24.39 -15.73
C ILE A 732 -12.47 25.59 -16.48
N TYR A 733 -11.20 25.87 -16.28
CA TYR A 733 -10.45 26.91 -16.96
C TYR A 733 -9.51 26.29 -18.00
N LEU A 734 -9.65 26.74 -19.25
CA LEU A 734 -8.76 26.39 -20.34
C LEU A 734 -7.86 27.61 -20.63
N VAL A 735 -6.60 27.48 -20.25
CA VAL A 735 -5.63 28.55 -20.47
C VAL A 735 -5.18 28.56 -21.93
N SER A 736 -5.36 29.69 -22.60
CA SER A 736 -5.09 29.86 -24.03
C SER A 736 -3.78 30.57 -24.36
N ASP A 737 -2.99 30.91 -23.34
CA ASP A 737 -1.69 31.54 -23.52
C ASP A 737 -0.69 30.56 -24.10
N ASP A 738 0.13 31.01 -25.07
CA ASP A 738 1.29 30.27 -25.57
C ASP A 738 1.05 28.91 -26.27
N ASP A 739 0.11 28.84 -27.18
CA ASP A 739 -0.21 27.64 -27.99
C ASP A 739 0.99 26.99 -28.72
N HIS A 740 2.06 27.74 -28.95
CA HIS A 740 3.23 27.28 -29.73
C HIS A 740 4.37 26.69 -28.87
N ILE A 741 4.43 26.98 -27.57
CA ILE A 741 5.55 26.57 -26.72
C ILE A 741 5.55 25.05 -26.49
N PHE A 742 4.40 24.44 -26.34
CA PHE A 742 4.25 23.00 -26.10
C PHE A 742 4.92 22.13 -27.17
N THR A 743 4.87 22.56 -28.45
CA THR A 743 5.37 21.79 -29.58
C THR A 743 6.83 22.03 -29.90
N THR A 744 7.42 23.13 -29.42
CA THR A 744 8.78 23.56 -29.80
C THR A 744 9.83 23.25 -28.75
N ASN A 745 9.51 23.30 -27.44
CA ASN A 745 10.48 23.05 -26.38
C ASN A 745 9.78 22.59 -25.10
N ALA A 746 9.96 21.31 -24.73
CA ALA A 746 9.36 20.72 -23.55
C ALA A 746 9.83 21.36 -22.23
N ASP A 747 11.09 21.79 -22.13
CA ASP A 747 11.60 22.40 -20.90
C ASP A 747 11.01 23.81 -20.70
N ARG A 748 10.90 24.59 -21.79
CA ARG A 748 10.26 25.92 -21.75
C ARG A 748 8.77 25.80 -21.37
N TYR A 749 8.10 24.77 -21.86
CA TYR A 749 6.72 24.49 -21.47
C TYR A 749 6.59 24.20 -19.98
N LEU A 750 7.44 23.31 -19.41
CA LEU A 750 7.41 23.00 -17.99
C LEU A 750 7.76 24.19 -17.08
N LYS A 751 8.63 25.10 -17.57
CA LYS A 751 8.90 26.39 -16.92
C LYS A 751 7.64 27.23 -16.85
N LYS A 752 6.90 27.37 -17.98
CA LYS A 752 5.63 28.13 -18.02
C LYS A 752 4.56 27.50 -17.13
N VAL A 753 4.50 26.16 -17.05
CA VAL A 753 3.63 25.44 -16.10
C VAL A 753 3.98 25.82 -14.67
N ALA A 754 5.27 25.90 -14.30
CA ALA A 754 5.70 26.33 -12.96
C ALA A 754 5.28 27.78 -12.66
N GLU A 755 5.45 28.69 -13.61
CA GLU A 755 5.02 30.08 -13.49
C GLU A 755 3.48 30.17 -13.29
N ASN A 756 2.70 29.43 -14.09
CA ASN A 756 1.24 29.41 -13.97
C ASN A 756 0.78 28.84 -12.63
N ILE A 757 1.43 27.75 -12.13
CA ILE A 757 1.12 27.18 -10.80
C ILE A 757 1.37 28.22 -9.70
N ALA A 758 2.50 28.92 -9.75
CA ALA A 758 2.82 29.96 -8.77
C ALA A 758 1.78 31.09 -8.82
N THR A 759 1.47 31.62 -10.01
CA THR A 759 0.51 32.70 -10.19
C THR A 759 -0.90 32.31 -9.70
N ILE A 760 -1.38 31.10 -10.02
CA ILE A 760 -2.69 30.61 -9.55
C ILE A 760 -2.71 30.56 -8.02
N PHE A 761 -1.68 29.99 -7.41
CA PHE A 761 -1.64 29.81 -5.96
C PHE A 761 -1.43 31.12 -5.19
N GLU A 762 -0.63 32.05 -5.69
CA GLU A 762 -0.40 33.35 -5.06
C GLU A 762 -1.68 34.23 -5.04
N ASN A 763 -2.54 34.13 -6.07
CA ASN A 763 -3.80 34.88 -6.13
C ASN A 763 -4.90 34.27 -5.26
N GLU A 764 -4.94 32.93 -5.13
CA GLU A 764 -5.93 32.24 -4.29
C GLU A 764 -5.26 31.00 -3.67
N PRO A 765 -4.63 31.13 -2.49
CA PRO A 765 -3.95 30.02 -1.83
C PRO A 765 -4.94 28.96 -1.36
N ARG A 766 -5.07 27.87 -2.11
CA ARG A 766 -5.96 26.75 -1.86
C ARG A 766 -5.22 25.43 -1.92
N GLN A 767 -5.79 24.41 -1.29
CA GLN A 767 -5.25 23.05 -1.35
C GLN A 767 -5.26 22.55 -2.80
N THR A 768 -4.07 22.49 -3.40
CA THR A 768 -3.89 22.34 -4.85
C THR A 768 -3.20 21.05 -5.22
N LEU A 769 -3.82 20.23 -6.09
CA LEU A 769 -3.21 19.06 -6.73
C LEU A 769 -2.85 19.38 -8.17
N VAL A 770 -1.59 19.16 -8.56
CA VAL A 770 -1.11 19.32 -9.94
C VAL A 770 -0.80 17.95 -10.55
N LEU A 771 -1.43 17.61 -11.67
CA LEU A 771 -1.31 16.31 -12.33
C LEU A 771 -0.37 16.35 -13.53
N PHE A 772 0.63 15.47 -13.51
CA PHE A 772 1.63 15.27 -14.57
C PHE A 772 1.58 13.85 -15.13
N ASN A 773 2.27 13.62 -16.26
CA ASN A 773 2.38 12.30 -16.89
C ASN A 773 3.67 11.56 -16.51
N SER A 774 4.67 12.22 -15.93
CA SER A 774 5.95 11.61 -15.58
C SER A 774 6.59 12.24 -14.35
N LEU A 775 7.38 11.45 -13.62
CA LEU A 775 8.18 11.95 -12.49
C LEU A 775 9.25 12.96 -12.94
N GLN A 776 9.79 12.80 -14.15
CA GLN A 776 10.76 13.73 -14.72
C GLN A 776 10.16 15.12 -14.95
N ALA A 777 8.88 15.20 -15.40
CA ALA A 777 8.19 16.46 -15.55
C ALA A 777 7.97 17.14 -14.19
N ILE A 778 7.62 16.37 -13.16
CA ILE A 778 7.48 16.85 -11.78
C ILE A 778 8.80 17.42 -11.28
N GLU A 779 9.91 16.67 -11.40
CA GLU A 779 11.23 17.10 -10.94
C GLU A 779 11.66 18.42 -11.59
N LYS A 780 11.49 18.56 -12.92
CA LYS A 780 11.82 19.77 -13.65
C LYS A 780 10.95 20.95 -13.21
N THR A 781 9.63 20.76 -13.08
CA THR A 781 8.73 21.82 -12.64
C THR A 781 9.03 22.24 -11.21
N TYR A 782 9.31 21.29 -10.30
CA TYR A 782 9.70 21.58 -8.93
C TYR A 782 11.01 22.39 -8.86
N ARG A 783 12.00 22.05 -9.69
CA ARG A 783 13.26 22.80 -9.78
C ARG A 783 13.03 24.26 -10.19
N TRP A 784 12.16 24.52 -11.17
CA TRP A 784 11.80 25.89 -11.57
C TRP A 784 11.10 26.67 -10.43
N LEU A 785 10.19 26.03 -9.69
CA LEU A 785 9.56 26.63 -8.49
C LEU A 785 10.60 26.94 -7.40
N GLN A 786 11.61 26.09 -7.25
CA GLN A 786 12.71 26.30 -6.30
C GLN A 786 13.63 27.45 -6.74
N GLU A 787 14.01 27.49 -8.00
CA GLU A 787 14.87 28.55 -8.56
C GLU A 787 14.21 29.93 -8.53
N SER A 788 12.85 29.99 -8.64
CA SER A 788 12.09 31.24 -8.48
C SER A 788 11.96 31.69 -7.02
N GLY A 789 12.39 30.90 -6.04
CA GLY A 789 12.21 31.20 -4.62
C GLY A 789 10.82 30.85 -4.06
N PHE A 790 9.89 30.37 -4.89
CA PHE A 790 8.52 30.10 -4.49
C PHE A 790 8.43 29.04 -3.36
N THR A 791 9.27 28.01 -3.40
CA THR A 791 9.30 26.95 -2.38
C THR A 791 9.85 27.39 -1.02
N ALA A 792 10.49 28.56 -0.93
CA ALA A 792 10.98 29.12 0.33
C ALA A 792 9.83 29.70 1.18
N THR A 793 8.77 30.16 0.51
CA THR A 793 7.60 30.82 1.16
C THR A 793 6.34 29.96 1.17
N HIS A 794 6.24 28.93 0.31
CA HIS A 794 5.06 28.09 0.14
C HIS A 794 5.39 26.60 0.29
N PHE A 795 4.45 25.82 0.83
CA PHE A 795 4.64 24.40 1.05
C PHE A 795 4.32 23.60 -0.23
N VAL A 796 5.35 23.10 -0.88
CA VAL A 796 5.25 22.35 -2.15
C VAL A 796 5.80 20.94 -1.97
N LEU A 797 4.96 19.94 -2.24
CA LEU A 797 5.31 18.53 -2.23
C LEU A 797 5.42 18.00 -3.66
N ALA A 798 6.50 17.30 -3.96
CA ALA A 798 6.76 16.73 -5.28
C ALA A 798 7.03 15.22 -5.18
N GLN A 799 6.24 14.42 -5.90
CA GLN A 799 6.42 12.97 -5.97
C GLN A 799 7.77 12.61 -6.59
N GLY A 800 8.50 11.70 -5.95
CA GLY A 800 9.84 11.31 -6.37
C GLY A 800 10.95 12.20 -5.79
N VAL A 801 10.66 13.44 -5.41
CA VAL A 801 11.60 14.36 -4.74
C VAL A 801 11.47 14.25 -3.21
N HIS A 802 10.26 14.39 -2.68
CA HIS A 802 9.99 14.35 -1.23
C HIS A 802 9.59 12.96 -0.72
N GLY A 803 9.46 11.97 -1.62
CA GLY A 803 9.19 10.59 -1.29
C GLY A 803 8.10 9.94 -2.14
N THR A 804 7.58 8.81 -1.64
CA THR A 804 6.53 8.04 -2.30
C THR A 804 5.18 8.76 -2.25
N ALA A 805 4.25 8.37 -3.14
CA ALA A 805 2.90 8.93 -3.17
C ALA A 805 2.18 8.85 -1.81
N ALA A 806 2.34 7.74 -1.09
CA ALA A 806 1.73 7.55 0.22
C ALA A 806 2.28 8.52 1.28
N LYS A 807 3.61 8.74 1.30
CA LYS A 807 4.27 9.66 2.24
C LYS A 807 3.82 11.10 2.01
N ILE A 808 3.90 11.57 0.75
CA ILE A 808 3.56 12.96 0.43
C ILE A 808 2.06 13.25 0.56
N SER A 809 1.18 12.23 0.34
CA SER A 809 -0.26 12.39 0.56
C SER A 809 -0.58 12.63 2.04
N LYS A 810 0.09 11.91 2.96
CA LYS A 810 -0.06 12.16 4.40
C LYS A 810 0.39 13.57 4.79
N GLN A 811 1.52 14.04 4.25
CA GLN A 811 2.01 15.39 4.51
C GLN A 811 1.07 16.46 3.94
N PHE A 812 0.51 16.23 2.75
CA PHE A 812 -0.42 17.15 2.09
C PHE A 812 -1.71 17.34 2.90
N ILE A 813 -2.21 16.28 3.55
CA ILE A 813 -3.42 16.36 4.39
C ILE A 813 -3.20 17.23 5.65
N HIS A 814 -1.96 17.30 6.15
CA HIS A 814 -1.67 18.02 7.41
C HIS A 814 -1.16 19.45 7.22
N HIS A 815 -0.96 19.89 5.98
CA HIS A 815 -0.51 21.27 5.68
C HIS A 815 -1.52 21.93 4.75
N GLU A 816 -2.17 22.99 5.22
CA GLU A 816 -3.11 23.79 4.46
C GLU A 816 -2.73 25.28 4.60
N PRO A 817 -2.61 26.03 3.48
CA PRO A 817 -2.68 25.58 2.09
C PRO A 817 -1.37 24.95 1.60
N ALA A 818 -1.43 23.98 0.69
CA ALA A 818 -0.28 23.29 0.13
C ALA A 818 -0.47 22.96 -1.36
N ILE A 819 0.65 22.75 -2.07
CA ILE A 819 0.68 22.27 -3.45
C ILE A 819 1.27 20.85 -3.47
N LEU A 820 0.63 19.93 -4.18
CA LEU A 820 1.12 18.59 -4.43
C LEU A 820 1.29 18.35 -5.93
N LEU A 821 2.53 18.09 -6.36
CA LEU A 821 2.85 17.70 -7.74
C LEU A 821 2.85 16.16 -7.83
N GLY A 822 1.90 15.57 -8.58
CA GLY A 822 1.69 14.13 -8.65
C GLY A 822 1.55 13.59 -10.07
N ALA A 823 1.94 12.31 -10.27
CA ALA A 823 1.77 11.58 -11.53
C ALA A 823 1.22 10.18 -11.27
N ASN A 824 0.87 9.46 -12.31
CA ASN A 824 0.42 8.06 -12.28
C ASN A 824 -0.61 7.74 -11.18
N THR A 825 -0.15 7.43 -9.97
CA THR A 825 -0.99 7.10 -8.81
C THR A 825 -1.98 8.22 -8.48
N PHE A 826 -1.58 9.48 -8.67
CA PHE A 826 -2.45 10.63 -8.43
C PHE A 826 -3.51 10.84 -9.52
N TRP A 827 -3.40 10.20 -10.67
CA TRP A 827 -4.50 10.16 -11.65
C TRP A 827 -5.62 9.20 -11.24
N GLN A 828 -5.32 8.09 -10.54
CA GLN A 828 -6.27 6.98 -10.36
C GLN A 828 -6.43 6.41 -8.94
N GLY A 829 -5.48 6.63 -8.01
CA GLY A 829 -5.37 5.79 -6.81
C GLY A 829 -5.36 6.46 -5.44
N VAL A 830 -5.26 7.78 -5.33
CA VAL A 830 -5.21 8.47 -4.03
C VAL A 830 -6.57 9.08 -3.71
N ASP A 831 -7.05 8.81 -2.50
CA ASP A 831 -8.28 9.39 -1.97
C ASP A 831 -7.93 10.43 -0.90
N PHE A 832 -8.40 11.66 -1.07
CA PHE A 832 -8.24 12.72 -0.08
C PHE A 832 -9.50 12.81 0.78
N PRO A 833 -9.39 13.21 2.05
CA PRO A 833 -10.55 13.49 2.90
C PRO A 833 -11.53 14.49 2.27
N LYS A 834 -12.78 14.48 2.73
CA LYS A 834 -13.80 15.43 2.29
C LYS A 834 -13.30 16.87 2.42
N ASN A 835 -13.64 17.72 1.47
CA ASN A 835 -13.37 19.17 1.43
C ASN A 835 -11.88 19.58 1.45
N LEU A 836 -10.95 18.64 1.28
CA LEU A 836 -9.53 18.97 1.30
C LEU A 836 -9.07 19.57 -0.04
N LEU A 837 -9.47 18.98 -1.17
CA LEU A 837 -9.02 19.41 -2.49
C LEU A 837 -9.94 20.47 -3.06
N GLU A 838 -9.45 21.69 -3.25
CA GLU A 838 -10.20 22.82 -3.77
C GLU A 838 -9.72 23.26 -5.16
N ASN A 839 -8.47 22.96 -5.53
CA ASN A 839 -7.93 23.32 -6.83
C ASN A 839 -7.20 22.15 -7.49
N LEU A 840 -7.52 21.89 -8.76
CA LEU A 840 -6.91 20.83 -9.56
C LEU A 840 -6.26 21.44 -10.80
N ILE A 841 -4.96 21.23 -10.99
CA ILE A 841 -4.24 21.69 -12.17
C ILE A 841 -3.81 20.49 -13.01
N VAL A 842 -4.24 20.44 -14.26
CA VAL A 842 -3.81 19.45 -15.25
C VAL A 842 -2.70 20.07 -16.08
N ALA A 843 -1.46 19.73 -15.75
CA ALA A 843 -0.29 20.23 -16.48
C ALA A 843 -0.21 19.65 -17.90
N GLN A 844 -0.55 18.36 -18.07
CA GLN A 844 -0.49 17.67 -19.37
C GLN A 844 -1.65 16.67 -19.48
N LEU A 845 -2.22 16.54 -20.67
CA LEU A 845 -3.24 15.50 -20.94
C LEU A 845 -2.66 14.10 -20.76
N PRO A 846 -3.40 13.17 -20.10
CA PRO A 846 -2.89 11.85 -19.69
C PRO A 846 -2.82 10.84 -20.85
N PHE A 847 -2.09 11.17 -21.91
CA PHE A 847 -1.80 10.27 -23.01
C PHE A 847 -0.67 9.31 -22.64
N ASP A 848 -0.84 8.03 -23.01
CA ASP A 848 0.23 7.05 -22.89
C ASP A 848 1.40 7.39 -23.84
N THR A 849 2.61 6.98 -23.47
CA THR A 849 3.80 7.17 -24.29
C THR A 849 3.72 6.27 -25.53
N PRO A 850 3.72 6.82 -26.76
CA PRO A 850 3.64 6.02 -27.97
C PRO A 850 4.83 5.08 -28.21
N ALA A 851 5.97 5.37 -27.59
CA ALA A 851 7.21 4.60 -27.73
C ALA A 851 7.22 3.31 -26.90
N ASP A 852 6.24 3.09 -26.03
CA ASP A 852 6.12 1.84 -25.27
C ASP A 852 5.85 0.67 -26.23
N PRO A 853 6.63 -0.44 -26.18
CA PRO A 853 6.53 -1.56 -27.13
C PRO A 853 5.18 -2.26 -27.11
N TYR A 854 4.57 -2.40 -25.94
CA TYR A 854 3.23 -2.98 -25.81
C TYR A 854 2.21 -2.12 -26.53
N ASN A 855 2.22 -0.80 -26.31
CA ASN A 855 1.34 0.13 -27.02
C ASN A 855 1.60 0.12 -28.52
N HIS A 856 2.87 0.05 -28.93
CA HIS A 856 3.25 -0.04 -30.36
C HIS A 856 2.67 -1.30 -31.03
N ALA A 857 2.74 -2.46 -30.35
CA ALA A 857 2.17 -3.71 -30.84
C ALA A 857 0.64 -3.63 -30.95
N LEU A 858 -0.02 -3.12 -29.91
CA LEU A 858 -1.46 -2.94 -29.86
C LEU A 858 -1.95 -2.01 -30.99
N TYR A 859 -1.23 -0.90 -31.25
CA TYR A 859 -1.52 0.02 -32.35
C TYR A 859 -1.34 -0.61 -33.70
N SER A 860 -0.36 -1.50 -33.88
CA SER A 860 -0.12 -2.22 -35.12
C SER A 860 -1.29 -3.16 -35.45
N ILE A 861 -1.83 -3.85 -34.44
CA ILE A 861 -3.02 -4.70 -34.58
C ILE A 861 -4.26 -3.88 -34.97
N GLU A 862 -4.51 -2.76 -34.31
CA GLU A 862 -5.65 -1.90 -34.65
C GLU A 862 -5.56 -1.33 -36.08
N ARG A 863 -4.36 -0.95 -36.52
CA ARG A 863 -4.13 -0.57 -37.94
C ARG A 863 -4.42 -1.71 -38.89
N GLY A 864 -4.00 -2.94 -38.57
CA GLY A 864 -4.31 -4.15 -39.33
C GLY A 864 -5.82 -4.43 -39.45
N ARG A 865 -6.60 -4.03 -38.44
CA ARG A 865 -8.07 -4.07 -38.44
C ARG A 865 -8.72 -2.88 -39.18
N GLY A 866 -7.92 -2.02 -39.81
CA GLY A 866 -8.40 -0.81 -40.51
C GLY A 866 -8.86 0.32 -39.59
N LYS A 867 -8.55 0.26 -38.31
CA LYS A 867 -8.89 1.30 -37.32
C LYS A 867 -7.70 2.23 -37.05
N ASN A 868 -8.00 3.49 -36.69
CA ASN A 868 -6.98 4.41 -36.25
C ASN A 868 -6.76 4.22 -34.73
N PRO A 869 -5.60 3.74 -34.25
CA PRO A 869 -5.33 3.45 -32.86
C PRO A 869 -5.49 4.64 -31.92
N PHE A 870 -5.20 5.84 -32.41
CA PHE A 870 -5.38 7.06 -31.66
C PHE A 870 -6.84 7.24 -31.21
N TYR A 871 -7.78 7.05 -32.13
CA TYR A 871 -9.22 7.21 -31.86
C TYR A 871 -9.85 5.99 -31.21
N SER A 872 -9.34 4.76 -31.46
CA SER A 872 -9.91 3.54 -30.91
C SER A 872 -9.39 3.23 -29.48
N ILE A 873 -8.16 3.65 -29.13
CA ILE A 873 -7.51 3.30 -27.85
C ILE A 873 -7.03 4.55 -27.09
N THR A 874 -6.13 5.35 -27.69
CA THR A 874 -5.38 6.38 -26.96
C THR A 874 -6.28 7.51 -26.47
N LEU A 875 -7.12 8.05 -27.33
CA LEU A 875 -8.04 9.14 -26.99
C LEU A 875 -9.12 8.73 -25.97
N PRO A 876 -9.82 7.59 -26.13
CA PRO A 876 -10.76 7.11 -25.12
C PRO A 876 -10.12 6.91 -23.73
N LYS A 877 -8.92 6.32 -23.69
CA LYS A 877 -8.18 6.08 -22.44
C LYS A 877 -7.78 7.39 -21.75
N ALA A 878 -7.24 8.34 -22.52
CA ALA A 878 -6.89 9.66 -21.98
C ALA A 878 -8.12 10.44 -21.51
N THR A 879 -9.24 10.38 -22.25
CA THR A 879 -10.51 11.01 -21.85
C THR A 879 -11.04 10.42 -20.54
N LEU A 880 -10.96 9.09 -20.39
CA LEU A 880 -11.40 8.40 -19.18
C LEU A 880 -10.56 8.82 -17.95
N ARG A 881 -9.22 8.83 -18.09
CA ARG A 881 -8.31 9.28 -17.04
C ARG A 881 -8.53 10.73 -16.65
N LEU A 882 -8.74 11.61 -17.63
CA LEU A 882 -9.03 13.02 -17.37
C LEU A 882 -10.34 13.18 -16.58
N ARG A 883 -11.43 12.49 -16.99
CA ARG A 883 -12.70 12.49 -16.24
C ARG A 883 -12.55 11.96 -14.82
N GLN A 884 -11.70 10.95 -14.60
CA GLN A 884 -11.41 10.42 -13.27
C GLN A 884 -10.63 11.42 -12.40
N GLY A 885 -9.65 12.12 -12.98
CA GLY A 885 -8.93 13.19 -12.30
C GLY A 885 -9.85 14.32 -11.85
N ILE A 886 -10.71 14.78 -12.76
CA ILE A 886 -11.71 15.84 -12.50
C ILE A 886 -12.74 15.39 -11.43
N GLY A 887 -13.20 14.14 -11.50
CA GLY A 887 -14.17 13.57 -10.55
C GLY A 887 -13.70 13.46 -9.09
N ARG A 888 -12.44 13.81 -8.79
CA ARG A 888 -11.90 13.87 -7.43
C ARG A 888 -12.22 15.16 -6.70
N LEU A 889 -12.49 16.21 -7.43
CA LEU A 889 -12.75 17.52 -6.88
C LEU A 889 -14.11 17.57 -6.14
N LEU A 890 -15.14 16.91 -6.71
CA LEU A 890 -16.48 16.90 -6.15
C LEU A 890 -16.89 15.52 -5.65
N ARG A 891 -17.16 15.37 -4.36
CA ARG A 891 -17.56 14.12 -3.69
C ARG A 891 -18.82 14.25 -2.86
N THR A 892 -19.07 15.45 -2.37
CA THR A 892 -20.23 15.77 -1.53
C THR A 892 -20.99 16.97 -2.10
N LYS A 893 -22.16 17.24 -1.57
CA LYS A 893 -22.95 18.42 -1.95
C LYS A 893 -22.31 19.74 -1.51
N ASP A 894 -21.38 19.64 -0.57
CA ASP A 894 -20.72 20.81 0.05
C ASP A 894 -19.33 21.07 -0.55
N ASP A 895 -18.85 20.21 -1.45
CA ASP A 895 -17.58 20.42 -2.13
C ASP A 895 -17.73 21.44 -3.26
N TYR A 896 -16.74 22.29 -3.42
CA TYR A 896 -16.62 23.21 -4.53
C TYR A 896 -15.14 23.38 -4.90
N GLY A 897 -14.87 23.77 -6.14
CA GLY A 897 -13.49 23.95 -6.55
C GLY A 897 -13.29 24.23 -8.04
N THR A 898 -12.04 24.40 -8.42
CA THR A 898 -11.65 24.82 -9.76
C THR A 898 -10.68 23.83 -10.42
N ILE A 899 -10.75 23.76 -11.74
CA ILE A 899 -9.91 22.88 -12.57
C ILE A 899 -9.22 23.73 -13.63
N PHE A 900 -7.90 23.84 -13.58
CA PHE A 900 -7.10 24.47 -14.65
C PHE A 900 -6.53 23.39 -15.57
N ILE A 901 -6.73 23.54 -16.87
CA ILE A 901 -6.10 22.69 -17.88
C ILE A 901 -5.12 23.57 -18.68
N LEU A 902 -3.82 23.33 -18.43
CA LEU A 902 -2.73 24.10 -19.03
C LEU A 902 -2.25 23.55 -20.37
N ASP A 903 -2.75 22.36 -20.77
CA ASP A 903 -2.34 21.70 -22.01
C ASP A 903 -3.07 22.32 -23.21
N PRO A 904 -2.38 23.03 -24.10
CA PRO A 904 -3.01 23.77 -25.20
C PRO A 904 -3.56 22.84 -26.29
N ARG A 905 -3.21 21.54 -26.27
CA ARG A 905 -3.71 20.58 -27.25
C ARG A 905 -5.22 20.40 -27.20
N LEU A 906 -5.85 20.73 -26.07
CA LEU A 906 -7.31 20.71 -25.95
C LEU A 906 -7.98 21.78 -26.82
N LEU A 907 -7.35 22.93 -27.02
CA LEU A 907 -7.85 24.03 -27.85
C LEU A 907 -7.37 23.93 -29.30
N THR A 908 -6.12 23.49 -29.52
CA THR A 908 -5.46 23.55 -30.83
C THR A 908 -5.66 22.31 -31.68
N LYS A 909 -6.02 21.15 -31.11
CA LYS A 909 -6.16 19.88 -31.84
C LYS A 909 -7.62 19.49 -32.06
N ARG A 910 -7.96 18.93 -33.24
CA ARG A 910 -9.31 18.49 -33.56
C ARG A 910 -9.95 17.52 -32.57
N TYR A 911 -9.14 16.68 -31.91
CA TYR A 911 -9.64 15.75 -30.89
C TYR A 911 -9.99 16.45 -29.57
N GLY A 912 -9.51 17.67 -29.35
CA GLY A 912 -9.82 18.45 -28.15
C GLY A 912 -11.33 18.71 -28.03
N GLU A 913 -12.01 19.05 -29.14
CA GLU A 913 -13.47 19.18 -29.16
C GLU A 913 -14.20 17.90 -28.70
N THR A 914 -13.67 16.71 -29.05
CA THR A 914 -14.24 15.43 -28.61
C THR A 914 -14.16 15.26 -27.09
N ILE A 915 -13.06 15.68 -26.47
CA ILE A 915 -12.88 15.66 -25.02
C ILE A 915 -13.77 16.72 -24.36
N LEU A 916 -13.73 17.95 -24.86
CA LEU A 916 -14.48 19.09 -24.33
C LEU A 916 -16.00 18.89 -24.39
N ALA A 917 -16.52 18.28 -25.47
CA ALA A 917 -17.95 18.00 -25.60
C ALA A 917 -18.48 17.08 -24.47
N ASN A 918 -17.64 16.22 -23.93
CA ASN A 918 -18.02 15.37 -22.79
C ASN A 918 -17.96 16.15 -21.46
N LEU A 919 -17.02 17.09 -21.31
CA LEU A 919 -16.83 17.87 -20.08
C LEU A 919 -17.84 19.03 -19.97
N ARG A 920 -18.14 19.73 -21.07
CA ARG A 920 -19.09 20.86 -21.10
C ARG A 920 -20.51 20.53 -20.60
N ASN A 921 -20.89 19.27 -20.74
CA ASN A 921 -22.23 18.82 -20.29
C ASN A 921 -22.34 18.62 -18.79
N GLU A 922 -21.19 18.62 -18.10
CA GLU A 922 -21.12 18.32 -16.67
C GLU A 922 -20.72 19.56 -15.85
N ILE A 923 -19.72 20.35 -16.31
CA ILE A 923 -19.15 21.48 -15.59
C ILE A 923 -19.01 22.69 -16.53
N PRO A 924 -19.31 23.92 -16.10
CA PRO A 924 -19.08 25.14 -16.87
C PRO A 924 -17.61 25.33 -17.23
N LEU A 925 -17.36 25.79 -18.45
CA LEU A 925 -16.06 25.92 -19.04
C LEU A 925 -15.80 27.37 -19.46
N VAL A 926 -14.68 27.91 -18.97
CA VAL A 926 -14.18 29.26 -19.28
C VAL A 926 -12.87 29.13 -20.05
N THR A 927 -12.71 29.90 -21.12
CA THR A 927 -11.46 29.91 -21.93
C THR A 927 -10.95 31.35 -21.98
N GLY A 928 -9.69 31.57 -21.65
CA GLY A 928 -9.07 32.88 -21.65
C GLY A 928 -7.56 32.85 -21.36
N SER A 929 -6.98 34.01 -21.23
CA SER A 929 -5.63 34.13 -20.69
C SER A 929 -5.56 33.61 -19.26
N ILE A 930 -4.35 33.36 -18.75
CA ILE A 930 -4.18 32.95 -17.33
C ILE A 930 -4.77 33.98 -16.39
N ASP A 931 -4.60 35.28 -16.68
CA ASP A 931 -5.10 36.38 -15.84
C ASP A 931 -6.64 36.44 -15.83
N ASP A 932 -7.30 36.27 -17.01
CA ASP A 932 -8.78 36.21 -17.11
C ASP A 932 -9.33 35.01 -16.30
N CYS A 933 -8.68 33.86 -16.41
CA CYS A 933 -9.07 32.64 -15.70
C CYS A 933 -8.89 32.80 -14.18
N ILE A 934 -7.82 33.44 -13.73
CA ILE A 934 -7.58 33.73 -12.30
C ILE A 934 -8.61 34.72 -11.77
N PHE A 935 -8.91 35.76 -12.53
CA PHE A 935 -9.94 36.75 -12.13
C PHE A 935 -11.29 36.08 -11.90
N ASP A 936 -11.73 35.20 -12.81
CA ASP A 936 -12.99 34.46 -12.65
C ASP A 936 -12.90 33.45 -11.48
N MET A 937 -11.76 32.81 -11.27
CA MET A 937 -11.53 31.89 -10.15
C MET A 937 -11.69 32.59 -8.78
N VAL A 938 -11.07 33.75 -8.62
CA VAL A 938 -11.17 34.53 -7.37
C VAL A 938 -12.63 34.90 -7.11
N ASN A 939 -13.36 35.37 -8.14
CA ASN A 939 -14.79 35.70 -8.02
C ASN A 939 -15.65 34.47 -7.68
N PHE A 940 -15.32 33.30 -8.28
CA PHE A 940 -15.99 32.03 -8.00
C PHE A 940 -15.84 31.64 -6.52
N PHE A 941 -14.64 31.69 -5.98
CA PHE A 941 -14.39 31.35 -4.57
C PHE A 941 -15.05 32.37 -3.61
N HIS A 942 -14.98 33.65 -3.91
CA HIS A 942 -15.63 34.69 -3.09
C HIS A 942 -17.15 34.48 -2.99
N THR A 943 -17.81 34.14 -4.09
CA THR A 943 -19.26 33.84 -4.08
C THR A 943 -19.64 32.62 -3.25
N HIS A 944 -18.70 31.63 -3.06
CA HIS A 944 -18.97 30.42 -2.28
C HIS A 944 -18.60 30.56 -0.80
N VAL A 945 -17.69 31.46 -0.43
CA VAL A 945 -17.34 31.74 0.98
C VAL A 945 -18.48 32.39 1.73
N ASP A 946 -19.27 33.24 1.06
CA ASP A 946 -20.42 33.94 1.69
C ASP A 946 -21.58 32.99 2.03
N PHE A 947 -21.63 31.77 1.44
CA PHE A 947 -22.63 30.75 1.81
C PHE A 947 -22.22 29.91 3.04
N LYS A 948 -20.97 30.01 3.53
CA LYS A 948 -20.49 29.30 4.72
C LYS A 948 -20.56 30.10 6.03
N LYS A 949 -20.92 31.40 5.96
CA LYS A 949 -21.27 32.22 7.12
C LYS A 949 -22.77 32.18 7.36
#